data_13799514f3ecbcbec8f1995c078558c9
#
_entry.id   13799514f3ecbcbec8f1995c078558c9
#
_cell.length_a   1.000
_cell.length_b   1.000
_cell.length_c   1.000
_cell.angle_alpha   90.00
_cell.angle_beta   90.00
_cell.angle_gamma   90.00
#
_symmetry.space_group_name_H-M   'P 1'
#
loop_
_entity.id
_entity.type
_entity.pdbx_description
1 polymer ?
#
loop_
_entity_poly.entity_id
_entity_poly.type
_entity_poly.pdbx_seq_one_letter_code
_entity_poly.pdbx_strand_id
1 'polypeptide(L)'
;MSENDFITIKGARVNNLKNIDVRIPRNKLVVITGLSGSGKSSLAFDTLYAEGQRRYVESLSSYARQFLGRMSKPECDFIKGIPPAIAIEQKVTSRNPRSTVGTSTEIYEYLRLLFARVGKTYSPVSGQLVKKDSVEDIVNCMLSYPKGTRYTILTPILPRDGRSVAEQLDMDMKQGFTRLEVDGEMVRIEDYTYNENDKVYLLVDRMSCDDSKDAISRLTDSAETAMYEGDGTCMLRFYLSDDTRLHVFSTKFEADGIKFEEPNDQMFSFNSPLGACPTCEGFGKIIGIDEHLVVPNRALSVYDGAVLCWRGEKMGEWLNEFLREAPAHDFPIFAPYYELTQEQKDYLWHGPREKVCIDSFFKMLEENQYKIQYRVMLARYRGKTTCPTCHGSRLKKEASYVRVGGKNISELVEMPITQLQEFFRTLTLDAHDTLVAQRLLSEIKNRLTFLSDVGLGYLTLNRLSNSLSGGESQRINLATSLGSSLVGSLYILDEPSIGLHSRDTTRLIKVLRQLQQLGNTVVVVEHDEEIIRAADYIIDIGPKAGRLGGQVVYEGDMKDLQKGSDSYTVKYLLGEETIDLPASHRPWNNYIEIKGARENNLKGIDVRFPLNVMTVVTGVSGSGKSTLVRDIFYKALKREYSESSERPGEFISLEGDIRQVNDIEFVDQNPIGKSSRSNPVTYVKAYDEIRKLFADQPLAKQMGYSAGYFSFNTEGGRCEECKGEGTVTVEMQFMADLVLECESCHGKRFKNDTLEVKFEGKNIYDILEMTVNQAIEFFTEHNQKKIVKKLRPLQDVGLGYIKLGQSSSTLSGGENQRVKLAYFLSIEKAQPTIFVFDEPTTGLHFHDIKKLLEAFDALISRGHTLVIIEHNMDVIKCADHVIDLGPEGGDMGGNLVAAGTPEEVAKCATSYTGQYLAEKLDTIPYEILTSVSTRVKRIYYRE
;
A
#
# COMPACT_ATOMS: atom_id res chain seq x y z
N MET A 1 -32.64 25.00 -15.68
CA MET A 1 -31.84 24.92 -14.45
C MET A 1 -31.65 26.33 -13.90
N SER A 2 -31.83 26.52 -12.60
CA SER A 2 -31.63 27.82 -11.94
C SER A 2 -30.15 28.16 -11.82
N GLU A 3 -29.77 29.43 -11.62
CA GLU A 3 -28.35 29.82 -11.36
C GLU A 3 -27.75 29.09 -10.15
N ASN A 4 -28.56 28.63 -9.20
CA ASN A 4 -28.16 27.90 -8.03
C ASN A 4 -27.79 26.42 -8.28
N ASP A 5 -28.10 25.91 -9.48
CA ASP A 5 -27.82 24.52 -9.86
C ASP A 5 -26.39 24.34 -10.38
N PHE A 6 -25.60 25.42 -10.48
CA PHE A 6 -24.25 25.41 -11.02
C PHE A 6 -23.22 25.99 -10.04
N ILE A 7 -22.03 25.48 -10.09
CA ILE A 7 -20.82 26.15 -9.63
C ILE A 7 -20.33 26.96 -10.83
N THR A 8 -20.26 28.29 -10.70
CA THR A 8 -19.85 29.17 -11.78
C THR A 8 -18.48 29.75 -11.52
N ILE A 9 -17.54 29.48 -12.41
CA ILE A 9 -16.17 30.03 -12.42
C ILE A 9 -16.14 31.09 -13.53
N LYS A 10 -15.68 32.30 -13.22
CA LYS A 10 -15.48 33.40 -14.14
C LYS A 10 -14.04 33.85 -14.18
N GLY A 11 -13.51 33.99 -15.40
CA GLY A 11 -12.22 34.58 -15.64
C GLY A 11 -11.03 33.83 -15.02
N ALA A 12 -11.04 32.49 -15.04
CA ALA A 12 -9.93 31.71 -14.51
C ALA A 12 -8.66 31.86 -15.35
N ARG A 13 -7.54 32.28 -14.68
CA ARG A 13 -6.24 32.61 -15.31
C ARG A 13 -5.06 31.91 -14.67
N VAL A 14 -5.32 30.95 -13.80
CA VAL A 14 -4.27 30.22 -13.08
C VAL A 14 -3.40 29.42 -14.08
N ASN A 15 -2.09 29.52 -13.94
CA ASN A 15 -1.09 28.85 -14.78
C ASN A 15 -1.29 29.14 -16.28
N ASN A 16 -1.73 28.12 -17.06
CA ASN A 16 -1.91 28.25 -18.51
C ASN A 16 -3.36 28.54 -18.93
N LEU A 17 -4.28 28.71 -17.99
CA LEU A 17 -5.68 29.02 -18.29
C LEU A 17 -5.84 30.41 -18.91
N LYS A 18 -6.62 30.51 -19.97
CA LYS A 18 -6.76 31.72 -20.78
C LYS A 18 -8.05 32.50 -20.51
N ASN A 19 -8.21 32.97 -19.25
CA ASN A 19 -9.34 33.75 -18.83
C ASN A 19 -10.67 33.04 -19.16
N ILE A 20 -10.79 31.78 -18.76
CA ILE A 20 -11.92 30.92 -19.11
C ILE A 20 -13.07 31.07 -18.13
N ASP A 21 -14.27 30.93 -18.68
CA ASP A 21 -15.53 30.81 -17.94
C ASP A 21 -15.98 29.37 -17.98
N VAL A 22 -16.40 28.80 -16.85
CA VAL A 22 -16.81 27.39 -16.73
C VAL A 22 -18.04 27.29 -15.83
N ARG A 23 -18.98 26.41 -16.16
CA ARG A 23 -20.15 26.09 -15.36
C ARG A 23 -20.17 24.60 -15.02
N ILE A 24 -20.09 24.26 -13.76
CA ILE A 24 -20.09 22.86 -13.27
C ILE A 24 -21.46 22.58 -12.67
N PRO A 25 -22.27 21.65 -13.23
CA PRO A 25 -23.57 21.31 -12.66
C PRO A 25 -23.39 20.62 -11.31
N ARG A 26 -24.21 21.03 -10.32
CA ARG A 26 -24.20 20.44 -8.98
C ARG A 26 -24.90 19.08 -8.97
N ASN A 27 -24.53 18.23 -8.02
CA ASN A 27 -25.08 16.88 -7.82
C ASN A 27 -24.96 15.98 -9.06
N LYS A 28 -23.90 16.19 -9.84
CA LYS A 28 -23.59 15.45 -11.06
C LYS A 28 -22.19 14.86 -10.99
N LEU A 29 -21.96 13.83 -11.80
CA LEU A 29 -20.63 13.32 -12.12
C LEU A 29 -20.09 14.11 -13.31
N VAL A 30 -19.10 14.95 -13.06
CA VAL A 30 -18.49 15.83 -14.06
C VAL A 30 -17.06 15.38 -14.32
N VAL A 31 -16.69 15.19 -15.57
CA VAL A 31 -15.33 14.86 -15.96
C VAL A 31 -14.66 16.06 -16.62
N ILE A 32 -13.48 16.42 -16.09
CA ILE A 32 -12.57 17.39 -16.71
C ILE A 32 -11.51 16.60 -17.46
N THR A 33 -11.46 16.74 -18.78
CA THR A 33 -10.55 16.00 -19.66
C THR A 33 -9.76 16.93 -20.57
N GLY A 34 -8.93 16.37 -21.44
CA GLY A 34 -8.08 17.11 -22.38
C GLY A 34 -6.65 16.58 -22.45
N LEU A 35 -5.85 17.11 -23.35
CA LEU A 35 -4.45 16.68 -23.52
C LEU A 35 -3.62 16.84 -22.26
N SER A 36 -2.54 16.05 -22.12
CA SER A 36 -1.56 16.25 -21.06
C SER A 36 -1.00 17.69 -21.11
N GLY A 37 -1.00 18.38 -19.94
CA GLY A 37 -0.54 19.76 -19.85
C GLY A 37 -1.51 20.81 -20.43
N SER A 38 -2.77 20.46 -20.74
CA SER A 38 -3.75 21.42 -21.27
C SER A 38 -4.29 22.40 -20.23
N GLY A 39 -4.17 22.11 -18.91
CA GLY A 39 -4.66 22.95 -17.82
C GLY A 39 -5.78 22.35 -16.97
N LYS A 40 -6.05 21.04 -17.09
CA LYS A 40 -7.08 20.34 -16.30
C LYS A 40 -6.88 20.48 -14.80
N SER A 41 -5.70 20.14 -14.32
CA SER A 41 -5.36 20.23 -12.87
C SER A 41 -5.37 21.69 -12.41
N SER A 42 -4.98 22.65 -13.27
CA SER A 42 -5.07 24.07 -12.97
C SER A 42 -6.53 24.55 -12.74
N LEU A 43 -7.48 23.99 -13.50
CA LEU A 43 -8.90 24.28 -13.28
C LEU A 43 -9.44 23.55 -12.04
N ALA A 44 -9.17 22.25 -11.91
CA ALA A 44 -9.77 21.43 -10.86
C ALA A 44 -9.15 21.70 -9.48
N PHE A 45 -7.81 21.69 -9.37
CA PHE A 45 -7.10 21.79 -8.09
C PHE A 45 -6.66 23.23 -7.78
N ASP A 46 -5.94 23.89 -8.69
CA ASP A 46 -5.36 25.21 -8.42
C ASP A 46 -6.42 26.33 -8.46
N THR A 47 -7.60 26.08 -9.06
CA THR A 47 -8.70 27.06 -9.11
C THR A 47 -9.86 26.64 -8.22
N LEU A 48 -10.54 25.53 -8.54
CA LEU A 48 -11.81 25.14 -7.89
C LEU A 48 -11.57 24.66 -6.45
N TYR A 49 -10.65 23.68 -6.27
CA TYR A 49 -10.33 23.17 -4.93
C TYR A 49 -9.68 24.24 -4.04
N ALA A 50 -8.71 24.97 -4.58
CA ALA A 50 -8.01 26.01 -3.84
C ALA A 50 -8.96 27.07 -3.29
N GLU A 51 -9.96 27.52 -4.05
CA GLU A 51 -10.98 28.44 -3.56
C GLU A 51 -11.93 27.79 -2.54
N GLY A 52 -12.30 26.53 -2.73
CA GLY A 52 -13.11 25.79 -1.75
C GLY A 52 -12.40 25.65 -0.40
N GLN A 53 -11.13 25.28 -0.42
CA GLN A 53 -10.27 25.19 0.76
C GLN A 53 -10.06 26.56 1.43
N ARG A 54 -9.78 27.59 0.64
CA ARG A 54 -9.61 28.95 1.14
C ARG A 54 -10.85 29.42 1.91
N ARG A 55 -12.07 29.21 1.36
CA ARG A 55 -13.32 29.56 2.03
C ARG A 55 -13.54 28.76 3.32
N TYR A 56 -13.20 27.48 3.29
CA TYR A 56 -13.28 26.64 4.48
C TYR A 56 -12.37 27.17 5.59
N VAL A 57 -11.09 27.47 5.28
CA VAL A 57 -10.13 28.04 6.23
C VAL A 57 -10.59 29.40 6.74
N GLU A 58 -11.17 30.25 5.87
CA GLU A 58 -11.73 31.54 6.30
C GLU A 58 -12.92 31.40 7.26
N SER A 59 -13.67 30.32 7.19
CA SER A 59 -14.77 30.03 8.10
C SER A 59 -14.32 29.58 9.51
N LEU A 60 -13.05 29.17 9.67
CA LEU A 60 -12.51 28.72 10.94
C LEU A 60 -12.25 29.89 11.90
N SER A 61 -12.03 29.56 13.17
CA SER A 61 -11.68 30.55 14.20
C SER A 61 -10.39 31.30 13.85
N SER A 62 -10.23 32.52 14.39
CA SER A 62 -9.02 33.34 14.19
C SER A 62 -7.77 32.62 14.67
N TYR A 63 -7.87 31.82 15.74
CA TYR A 63 -6.78 30.99 16.24
C TYR A 63 -6.36 29.92 15.22
N ALA A 64 -7.30 29.13 14.68
CA ALA A 64 -7.01 28.11 13.66
C ALA A 64 -6.41 28.72 12.39
N ARG A 65 -6.90 29.89 11.94
CA ARG A 65 -6.36 30.62 10.77
C ARG A 65 -4.91 31.08 10.98
N GLN A 66 -4.52 31.38 12.21
CA GLN A 66 -3.14 31.78 12.52
C GLN A 66 -2.13 30.64 12.31
N PHE A 67 -2.55 29.40 12.56
CA PHE A 67 -1.73 28.21 12.30
C PHE A 67 -1.74 27.76 10.84
N LEU A 68 -2.87 27.89 10.15
CA LEU A 68 -3.01 27.46 8.76
C LEU A 68 -2.47 28.45 7.73
N GLY A 69 -2.13 29.68 8.16
CA GLY A 69 -1.66 30.72 7.30
C GLY A 69 -2.77 31.33 6.39
N ARG A 70 -2.39 32.38 5.64
CA ARG A 70 -3.28 32.98 4.63
C ARG A 70 -3.14 32.24 3.32
N MET A 71 -4.20 31.60 2.85
CA MET A 71 -4.26 31.03 1.52
C MET A 71 -4.51 32.14 0.48
N SER A 72 -3.70 32.19 -0.57
CA SER A 72 -3.90 33.12 -1.68
C SER A 72 -5.19 32.76 -2.44
N LYS A 73 -5.91 33.79 -2.86
CA LYS A 73 -7.06 33.63 -3.76
C LYS A 73 -6.52 33.18 -5.13
N PRO A 74 -7.11 32.15 -5.76
CA PRO A 74 -6.73 31.80 -7.12
C PRO A 74 -7.02 32.96 -8.09
N GLU A 75 -6.21 33.06 -9.14
CA GLU A 75 -6.36 34.10 -10.15
C GLU A 75 -7.62 33.89 -10.99
N CYS A 76 -8.72 34.43 -10.52
CA CYS A 76 -10.01 34.43 -11.19
C CYS A 76 -10.84 35.66 -10.77
N ASP A 77 -11.81 36.02 -11.58
CA ASP A 77 -12.70 37.12 -11.24
C ASP A 77 -13.57 36.76 -10.04
N PHE A 78 -14.34 35.69 -10.15
CA PHE A 78 -15.09 35.11 -9.04
C PHE A 78 -15.43 33.65 -9.25
N ILE A 79 -15.73 32.95 -8.16
CA ILE A 79 -16.34 31.64 -8.17
C ILE A 79 -17.57 31.65 -7.24
N LYS A 80 -18.73 31.23 -7.75
CA LYS A 80 -20.00 31.15 -7.01
C LYS A 80 -20.48 29.72 -6.88
N GLY A 81 -21.23 29.42 -5.81
CA GLY A 81 -21.91 28.14 -5.63
C GLY A 81 -21.03 26.98 -5.18
N ILE A 82 -19.78 27.21 -4.69
CA ILE A 82 -18.91 26.14 -4.21
C ILE A 82 -19.40 25.63 -2.85
N PRO A 83 -19.71 24.33 -2.73
CA PRO A 83 -19.91 23.67 -1.43
C PRO A 83 -18.54 23.33 -0.78
N PRO A 84 -18.53 22.79 0.46
CA PRO A 84 -17.29 22.29 1.05
C PRO A 84 -16.57 21.32 0.11
N ALA A 85 -15.29 21.57 -0.17
CA ALA A 85 -14.51 20.84 -1.15
C ALA A 85 -13.54 19.86 -0.50
N ILE A 86 -13.50 18.65 -1.04
CA ILE A 86 -12.62 17.54 -0.62
C ILE A 86 -11.83 17.10 -1.85
N ALA A 87 -10.51 17.14 -1.79
CA ALA A 87 -9.63 16.60 -2.82
C ALA A 87 -9.11 15.23 -2.47
N ILE A 88 -9.09 14.34 -3.45
CA ILE A 88 -8.52 13.00 -3.34
C ILE A 88 -7.41 12.87 -4.38
N GLU A 89 -6.18 13.16 -3.94
CA GLU A 89 -4.98 13.14 -4.77
C GLU A 89 -4.26 11.79 -4.64
N GLN A 90 -3.33 11.52 -5.58
CA GLN A 90 -2.52 10.29 -5.62
C GLN A 90 -1.34 10.26 -4.63
N LYS A 91 -1.09 11.35 -3.93
CA LYS A 91 0.06 11.41 -3.03
C LYS A 91 -0.12 10.46 -1.85
N VAL A 92 0.91 9.65 -1.58
CA VAL A 92 0.98 8.85 -0.36
C VAL A 92 1.06 9.81 0.83
N THR A 93 -0.04 9.92 1.56
CA THR A 93 -0.23 10.92 2.61
C THR A 93 0.53 10.64 3.90
N SER A 94 1.01 9.42 4.10
CA SER A 94 1.68 9.04 5.34
C SER A 94 3.09 8.51 5.13
N ARG A 95 4.07 9.24 5.66
CA ARG A 95 5.46 8.77 5.84
C ARG A 95 5.66 8.01 7.15
N ASN A 96 4.63 7.90 7.98
CA ASN A 96 4.70 7.23 9.26
C ASN A 96 4.89 5.70 9.04
N PRO A 97 6.00 5.11 9.50
CA PRO A 97 6.28 3.68 9.30
C PRO A 97 5.34 2.76 10.09
N ARG A 98 4.53 3.29 10.99
CA ARG A 98 3.52 2.53 11.74
C ARG A 98 2.14 2.57 11.11
N SER A 99 1.89 3.46 10.13
CA SER A 99 0.60 3.57 9.46
C SER A 99 0.32 2.35 8.59
N THR A 100 -0.87 1.80 8.70
CA THR A 100 -1.34 0.63 7.93
C THR A 100 -2.65 0.94 7.22
N VAL A 101 -3.06 0.08 6.30
CA VAL A 101 -4.40 0.15 5.68
C VAL A 101 -5.48 0.21 6.76
N GLY A 102 -5.40 -0.65 7.78
CA GLY A 102 -6.38 -0.68 8.88
C GLY A 102 -6.47 0.62 9.66
N THR A 103 -5.33 1.30 9.94
CA THR A 103 -5.34 2.59 10.63
C THR A 103 -5.80 3.75 9.72
N SER A 104 -5.42 3.71 8.43
CA SER A 104 -5.82 4.75 7.47
C SER A 104 -7.32 4.72 7.15
N THR A 105 -7.95 3.55 7.26
CA THR A 105 -9.39 3.35 7.05
C THR A 105 -10.22 3.41 8.32
N GLU A 106 -9.57 3.61 9.47
CA GLU A 106 -10.15 3.56 10.81
C GLU A 106 -10.73 2.17 11.21
N ILE A 107 -10.68 1.17 10.33
CA ILE A 107 -11.20 -0.18 10.64
C ILE A 107 -10.48 -0.77 11.85
N TYR A 108 -9.17 -0.53 11.97
CA TYR A 108 -8.38 -1.02 13.10
C TYR A 108 -8.89 -0.48 14.45
N GLU A 109 -9.32 0.78 14.48
CA GLU A 109 -9.88 1.39 15.72
C GLU A 109 -11.20 0.71 16.12
N TYR A 110 -12.06 0.41 15.15
CA TYR A 110 -13.29 -0.35 15.40
C TYR A 110 -13.00 -1.79 15.85
N LEU A 111 -11.98 -2.43 15.28
CA LEU A 111 -11.53 -3.77 15.71
C LEU A 111 -11.05 -3.76 17.15
N ARG A 112 -10.22 -2.79 17.53
CA ARG A 112 -9.74 -2.63 18.92
C ARG A 112 -10.90 -2.53 19.89
N LEU A 113 -11.89 -1.67 19.58
CA LEU A 113 -13.09 -1.52 20.42
C LEU A 113 -13.92 -2.81 20.46
N LEU A 114 -14.05 -3.52 19.34
CA LEU A 114 -14.75 -4.80 19.28
C LEU A 114 -14.09 -5.82 20.21
N PHE A 115 -12.77 -5.99 20.11
CA PHE A 115 -12.03 -6.92 20.96
C PHE A 115 -12.05 -6.53 22.45
N ALA A 116 -12.03 -5.24 22.75
CA ALA A 116 -12.15 -4.75 24.13
C ALA A 116 -13.54 -4.98 24.74
N ARG A 117 -14.60 -5.03 23.91
CA ARG A 117 -15.99 -5.12 24.40
C ARG A 117 -16.55 -6.54 24.42
N VAL A 118 -16.24 -7.35 23.42
CA VAL A 118 -16.80 -8.70 23.25
C VAL A 118 -15.73 -9.77 23.08
N GLY A 119 -14.46 -9.42 23.18
CA GLY A 119 -13.35 -10.35 23.12
C GLY A 119 -13.30 -11.28 24.32
N LYS A 120 -13.12 -12.58 24.08
CA LYS A 120 -13.02 -13.61 25.12
C LYS A 120 -11.58 -14.07 25.22
N THR A 121 -11.01 -14.04 26.44
CA THR A 121 -9.64 -14.46 26.73
C THR A 121 -9.60 -15.97 26.90
N TYR A 122 -8.63 -16.63 26.28
CA TYR A 122 -8.40 -18.06 26.38
C TYR A 122 -7.01 -18.33 26.93
N SER A 123 -6.90 -19.31 27.85
CA SER A 123 -5.59 -19.73 28.35
C SER A 123 -4.75 -20.36 27.25
N PRO A 124 -3.48 -19.97 27.09
CA PRO A 124 -2.57 -20.58 26.12
C PRO A 124 -2.15 -22.01 26.49
N VAL A 125 -2.39 -22.44 27.72
CA VAL A 125 -2.01 -23.77 28.23
C VAL A 125 -3.12 -24.79 28.00
N SER A 126 -4.34 -24.50 28.53
CA SER A 126 -5.47 -25.41 28.48
C SER A 126 -6.44 -25.10 27.32
N GLY A 127 -6.37 -23.91 26.72
CA GLY A 127 -7.38 -23.44 25.77
C GLY A 127 -8.75 -23.12 26.37
N GLN A 128 -8.86 -23.12 27.71
CA GLN A 128 -10.11 -22.81 28.39
C GLN A 128 -10.39 -21.31 28.40
N LEU A 129 -11.68 -20.99 28.42
CA LEU A 129 -12.13 -19.58 28.58
C LEU A 129 -11.77 -19.05 29.96
N VAL A 130 -11.05 -17.95 29.99
CA VAL A 130 -10.74 -17.20 31.22
C VAL A 130 -11.88 -16.25 31.49
N LYS A 131 -12.53 -16.39 32.63
CA LYS A 131 -13.62 -15.53 33.06
C LYS A 131 -13.49 -15.25 34.56
N LYS A 132 -14.07 -14.18 34.99
CA LYS A 132 -14.37 -13.95 36.40
C LYS A 132 -15.70 -14.59 36.69
N ASP A 133 -15.73 -15.45 37.70
CA ASP A 133 -16.98 -16.00 38.17
C ASP A 133 -17.65 -15.04 39.10
N SER A 134 -18.96 -14.91 38.97
CA SER A 134 -19.81 -14.16 39.88
C SER A 134 -20.52 -15.11 40.86
N VAL A 135 -21.09 -14.55 41.93
CA VAL A 135 -21.96 -15.33 42.82
C VAL A 135 -23.16 -15.94 42.05
N GLU A 136 -23.63 -15.27 40.99
CA GLU A 136 -24.71 -15.76 40.16
C GLU A 136 -24.25 -17.05 39.38
N ASP A 137 -23.01 -17.15 38.96
CA ASP A 137 -22.45 -18.37 38.33
C ASP A 137 -22.44 -19.54 39.31
N ILE A 138 -22.12 -19.26 40.59
CA ILE A 138 -22.18 -20.25 41.68
C ILE A 138 -23.59 -20.74 41.89
N VAL A 139 -24.56 -19.82 41.96
CA VAL A 139 -25.98 -20.16 42.10
C VAL A 139 -26.47 -20.98 40.90
N ASN A 140 -26.13 -20.58 39.68
CA ASN A 140 -26.50 -21.30 38.46
C ASN A 140 -25.87 -22.71 38.40
N CYS A 141 -24.64 -22.84 38.89
CA CYS A 141 -24.01 -24.18 39.01
C CYS A 141 -24.79 -25.06 40.00
N MET A 142 -25.16 -24.54 41.15
CA MET A 142 -25.99 -25.28 42.13
C MET A 142 -27.34 -25.70 41.54
N LEU A 143 -28.00 -24.80 40.79
CA LEU A 143 -29.30 -25.06 40.17
C LEU A 143 -29.22 -26.09 39.03
N SER A 144 -28.04 -26.33 38.48
CA SER A 144 -27.80 -27.34 37.44
C SER A 144 -27.84 -28.78 38.00
N TYR A 145 -27.77 -28.96 39.29
CA TYR A 145 -27.82 -30.25 39.97
C TYR A 145 -29.24 -30.60 40.49
N PRO A 146 -29.56 -31.88 40.58
CA PRO A 146 -30.89 -32.34 41.09
C PRO A 146 -31.13 -31.81 42.49
N LYS A 147 -32.37 -31.42 42.74
CA LYS A 147 -32.82 -30.98 44.07
C LYS A 147 -32.52 -32.05 45.12
N GLY A 148 -31.95 -31.62 46.26
CA GLY A 148 -31.56 -32.51 47.36
C GLY A 148 -30.13 -33.04 47.27
N THR A 149 -29.37 -32.78 46.16
CA THR A 149 -27.93 -33.13 46.06
C THR A 149 -27.16 -32.37 47.15
N ARG A 150 -26.38 -33.08 47.96
CA ARG A 150 -25.56 -32.49 48.98
C ARG A 150 -24.31 -31.86 48.40
N TYR A 151 -23.93 -30.70 48.90
CA TYR A 151 -22.66 -30.05 48.51
C TYR A 151 -22.05 -29.29 49.68
N THR A 152 -20.71 -29.07 49.57
CA THR A 152 -19.95 -28.24 50.50
C THR A 152 -19.41 -27.02 49.81
N ILE A 153 -19.35 -25.91 50.51
CA ILE A 153 -18.73 -24.66 50.08
C ILE A 153 -17.37 -24.58 50.77
N LEU A 154 -16.34 -24.58 49.97
CA LEU A 154 -14.95 -24.68 50.36
C LEU A 154 -14.17 -23.46 49.87
N THR A 155 -13.09 -23.14 50.56
CA THR A 155 -12.14 -22.14 50.06
C THR A 155 -10.72 -22.52 50.43
N PRO A 156 -9.69 -22.13 49.64
CA PRO A 156 -8.31 -22.38 50.00
C PRO A 156 -7.90 -21.61 51.24
N ILE A 157 -7.03 -22.19 52.08
CA ILE A 157 -6.48 -21.49 53.24
C ILE A 157 -5.29 -20.65 52.75
N LEU A 158 -5.39 -19.35 52.90
CA LEU A 158 -4.37 -18.39 52.45
C LEU A 158 -3.83 -17.62 53.65
N PRO A 159 -2.57 -17.92 54.12
CA PRO A 159 -1.94 -17.15 55.18
C PRO A 159 -1.84 -15.66 54.82
N ARG A 160 -2.32 -14.78 55.66
CA ARG A 160 -2.26 -13.31 55.50
C ARG A 160 -1.20 -12.71 56.44
N ASP A 161 -0.68 -11.54 56.05
CA ASP A 161 0.24 -10.76 56.87
C ASP A 161 1.52 -11.52 57.36
N GLY A 162 2.02 -12.46 56.58
CA GLY A 162 3.22 -13.22 56.90
C GLY A 162 3.03 -14.31 57.97
N ARG A 163 1.80 -14.70 58.27
CA ARG A 163 1.43 -15.77 59.20
C ARG A 163 1.79 -17.13 58.60
N SER A 164 2.03 -18.12 59.45
CA SER A 164 2.02 -19.50 59.05
C SER A 164 0.60 -20.04 58.83
N VAL A 165 0.45 -21.15 58.13
CA VAL A 165 -0.87 -21.79 57.92
C VAL A 165 -1.51 -22.17 59.26
N ALA A 166 -0.73 -22.62 60.24
CA ALA A 166 -1.25 -22.94 61.57
C ALA A 166 -1.79 -21.73 62.31
N GLU A 167 -1.11 -20.60 62.22
CA GLU A 167 -1.58 -19.35 62.83
C GLU A 167 -2.82 -18.82 62.08
N GLN A 168 -2.93 -19.07 60.76
CA GLN A 168 -4.13 -18.70 60.03
C GLN A 168 -5.34 -19.58 60.44
N LEU A 169 -5.14 -20.89 60.64
CA LEU A 169 -6.18 -21.78 61.10
C LEU A 169 -6.69 -21.38 62.51
N ASP A 170 -5.81 -20.95 63.43
CA ASP A 170 -6.20 -20.41 64.74
C ASP A 170 -7.06 -19.13 64.61
N MET A 171 -6.79 -18.29 63.63
CA MET A 171 -7.58 -17.11 63.35
C MET A 171 -8.95 -17.49 62.77
N ASP A 172 -8.97 -18.45 61.85
CA ASP A 172 -10.20 -18.96 61.19
C ASP A 172 -11.14 -19.58 62.27
N MET A 173 -10.59 -20.30 63.25
CA MET A 173 -11.36 -20.77 64.43
C MET A 173 -11.94 -19.62 65.24
N LYS A 174 -11.18 -18.56 65.49
CA LYS A 174 -11.70 -17.36 66.22
C LYS A 174 -12.78 -16.64 65.46
N GLN A 175 -12.80 -16.76 64.13
CA GLN A 175 -13.86 -16.22 63.28
C GLN A 175 -15.10 -17.10 63.18
N GLY A 176 -15.06 -18.30 63.78
CA GLY A 176 -16.20 -19.20 63.90
C GLY A 176 -16.18 -20.39 62.97
N PHE A 177 -15.14 -20.55 62.14
CA PHE A 177 -15.00 -21.75 61.35
C PHE A 177 -14.56 -22.94 62.20
N THR A 178 -15.14 -24.10 61.95
CA THR A 178 -14.91 -25.26 62.82
C THR A 178 -14.35 -26.47 62.12
N ARG A 179 -14.35 -26.51 60.81
CA ARG A 179 -14.01 -27.69 60.01
C ARG A 179 -13.18 -27.37 58.78
N LEU A 180 -12.38 -28.33 58.42
CA LEU A 180 -11.61 -28.41 57.20
C LEU A 180 -12.04 -29.58 56.35
N GLU A 181 -11.71 -29.53 55.07
CA GLU A 181 -11.63 -30.72 54.22
C GLU A 181 -10.15 -30.98 53.92
N VAL A 182 -9.67 -32.18 54.33
CA VAL A 182 -8.32 -32.65 54.11
C VAL A 182 -8.39 -33.87 53.25
N ASP A 183 -7.80 -33.82 52.04
CA ASP A 183 -7.77 -34.91 51.03
C ASP A 183 -9.17 -35.52 50.77
N GLY A 184 -10.24 -34.68 50.89
CA GLY A 184 -11.65 -35.07 50.67
C GLY A 184 -12.38 -35.55 51.94
N GLU A 185 -11.74 -35.64 53.07
CA GLU A 185 -12.34 -36.01 54.36
C GLU A 185 -12.58 -34.79 55.23
N MET A 186 -13.69 -34.80 55.98
CA MET A 186 -14.02 -33.69 56.87
C MET A 186 -13.38 -33.86 58.26
N VAL A 187 -12.50 -32.95 58.61
CA VAL A 187 -11.78 -32.92 59.88
C VAL A 187 -12.10 -31.66 60.66
N ARG A 188 -12.11 -31.69 62.00
CA ARG A 188 -12.20 -30.48 62.81
C ARG A 188 -10.85 -29.75 62.81
N ILE A 189 -10.88 -28.40 62.80
CA ILE A 189 -9.65 -27.59 62.85
C ILE A 189 -8.85 -27.91 64.11
N GLU A 190 -9.48 -28.16 65.26
CA GLU A 190 -8.86 -28.49 66.56
C GLU A 190 -8.08 -29.81 66.50
N ASP A 191 -8.52 -30.75 65.64
CA ASP A 191 -7.94 -32.11 65.55
C ASP A 191 -6.90 -32.24 64.45
N TYR A 192 -6.68 -31.14 63.69
CA TYR A 192 -5.78 -31.15 62.52
C TYR A 192 -4.40 -30.53 62.81
N THR A 193 -3.35 -31.23 62.47
CA THR A 193 -2.00 -30.71 62.46
C THR A 193 -1.55 -30.52 61.02
N TYR A 194 -1.21 -29.28 60.65
CA TYR A 194 -0.84 -28.94 59.30
C TYR A 194 0.34 -29.75 58.77
N ASN A 195 0.18 -30.31 57.55
CA ASN A 195 1.22 -30.99 56.80
C ASN A 195 1.26 -30.42 55.39
N GLU A 196 2.42 -30.05 54.87
CA GLU A 196 2.60 -29.42 53.55
C GLU A 196 2.12 -30.28 52.37
N ASN A 197 2.02 -31.60 52.56
CA ASN A 197 1.60 -32.53 51.48
C ASN A 197 0.05 -32.69 51.39
N ASP A 198 -0.70 -32.23 52.40
CA ASP A 198 -2.15 -32.37 52.43
C ASP A 198 -2.84 -31.31 51.64
N LYS A 199 -3.87 -31.69 50.86
CA LYS A 199 -4.79 -30.73 50.17
C LYS A 199 -5.87 -30.27 51.16
N VAL A 200 -5.68 -29.11 51.77
CA VAL A 200 -6.51 -28.60 52.81
C VAL A 200 -7.33 -27.42 52.32
N TYR A 201 -8.65 -27.50 52.60
CA TYR A 201 -9.58 -26.44 52.29
C TYR A 201 -10.41 -26.06 53.52
N LEU A 202 -10.67 -24.78 53.70
CA LEU A 202 -11.56 -24.30 54.75
C LEU A 202 -13.01 -24.60 54.36
N LEU A 203 -13.77 -25.22 55.21
CA LEU A 203 -15.19 -25.47 55.02
C LEU A 203 -15.98 -24.27 55.52
N VAL A 204 -16.64 -23.58 54.60
CA VAL A 204 -17.48 -22.41 54.91
C VAL A 204 -18.90 -22.83 55.24
N ASP A 205 -19.55 -23.65 54.43
CA ASP A 205 -20.92 -24.14 54.67
C ASP A 205 -21.17 -25.50 54.02
N ARG A 206 -22.26 -26.16 54.48
CA ARG A 206 -22.75 -27.42 53.94
C ARG A 206 -24.25 -27.31 53.67
N MET A 207 -24.62 -27.56 52.44
CA MET A 207 -25.95 -27.36 51.94
C MET A 207 -26.46 -28.48 51.09
N SER A 208 -27.72 -28.46 50.68
CA SER A 208 -28.29 -29.29 49.62
C SER A 208 -28.92 -28.39 48.56
N CYS A 209 -28.85 -28.84 47.31
CA CYS A 209 -29.42 -28.10 46.18
C CYS A 209 -30.94 -27.90 46.39
N ASP A 210 -31.32 -26.64 46.39
CA ASP A 210 -32.72 -26.20 46.51
C ASP A 210 -32.90 -24.87 45.77
N ASP A 211 -34.03 -24.70 45.09
CA ASP A 211 -34.40 -23.54 44.30
C ASP A 211 -35.19 -22.49 45.09
N SER A 212 -35.37 -22.70 46.44
CA SER A 212 -36.05 -21.79 47.31
C SER A 212 -35.25 -20.49 47.51
N LYS A 213 -35.93 -19.36 47.65
CA LYS A 213 -35.28 -18.05 47.85
C LYS A 213 -34.36 -18.06 49.07
N ASP A 214 -34.73 -18.74 50.14
CA ASP A 214 -33.94 -18.81 51.39
C ASP A 214 -32.64 -19.61 51.16
N ALA A 215 -32.68 -20.70 50.40
CA ALA A 215 -31.50 -21.48 50.07
C ALA A 215 -30.53 -20.69 49.13
N ILE A 216 -31.07 -19.98 48.16
CA ILE A 216 -30.28 -19.14 47.25
C ILE A 216 -29.64 -17.98 48.04
N SER A 217 -30.39 -17.31 48.95
CA SER A 217 -29.83 -16.25 49.78
C SER A 217 -28.67 -16.76 50.66
N ARG A 218 -28.88 -17.92 51.33
CA ARG A 218 -27.83 -18.54 52.13
C ARG A 218 -26.60 -18.96 51.33
N LEU A 219 -26.79 -19.52 50.10
CA LEU A 219 -25.67 -19.83 49.21
C LEU A 219 -24.93 -18.57 48.81
N THR A 220 -25.63 -17.46 48.52
CA THR A 220 -25.03 -16.18 48.15
C THR A 220 -24.14 -15.67 49.29
N ASP A 221 -24.68 -15.63 50.55
CA ASP A 221 -23.92 -15.17 51.72
C ASP A 221 -22.68 -16.07 51.99
N SER A 222 -22.83 -17.37 51.88
CA SER A 222 -21.75 -18.33 52.11
C SER A 222 -20.72 -18.29 50.97
N ALA A 223 -21.13 -18.07 49.74
CA ALA A 223 -20.23 -17.91 48.60
C ALA A 223 -19.44 -16.60 48.69
N GLU A 224 -20.05 -15.50 49.09
CA GLU A 224 -19.36 -14.23 49.35
C GLU A 224 -18.31 -14.39 50.46
N THR A 225 -18.66 -15.09 51.55
CA THR A 225 -17.75 -15.41 52.65
C THR A 225 -16.59 -16.26 52.14
N ALA A 226 -16.86 -17.30 51.39
CA ALA A 226 -15.81 -18.17 50.79
C ALA A 226 -14.87 -17.39 49.86
N MET A 227 -15.41 -16.51 49.00
CA MET A 227 -14.61 -15.64 48.13
C MET A 227 -13.76 -14.63 48.92
N TYR A 228 -14.31 -14.08 50.00
CA TYR A 228 -13.58 -13.17 50.88
C TYR A 228 -12.39 -13.87 51.56
N GLU A 229 -12.61 -15.04 52.20
CA GLU A 229 -11.56 -15.77 52.90
C GLU A 229 -10.55 -16.40 51.94
N GLY A 230 -10.99 -16.89 50.79
CA GLY A 230 -10.14 -17.48 49.76
C GLY A 230 -9.53 -16.50 48.77
N ASP A 231 -9.50 -15.19 49.09
CA ASP A 231 -8.92 -14.16 48.21
C ASP A 231 -9.48 -14.26 46.77
N GLY A 232 -10.81 -14.35 46.67
CA GLY A 232 -11.56 -14.42 45.44
C GLY A 232 -11.87 -15.84 44.95
N THR A 233 -11.48 -16.89 45.68
CA THR A 233 -11.70 -18.29 45.27
C THR A 233 -12.80 -18.93 46.12
N CYS A 234 -13.81 -19.51 45.49
CA CYS A 234 -14.85 -20.32 46.08
C CYS A 234 -14.95 -21.65 45.36
N MET A 235 -15.16 -22.74 46.10
CA MET A 235 -15.29 -24.07 45.54
C MET A 235 -16.57 -24.74 46.01
N LEU A 236 -17.29 -25.39 45.09
CA LEU A 236 -18.44 -26.23 45.43
C LEU A 236 -18.07 -27.70 45.15
N ARG A 237 -18.17 -28.53 46.19
CA ARG A 237 -18.01 -29.99 46.03
C ARG A 237 -19.35 -30.66 46.18
N PHE A 238 -19.84 -31.28 45.08
CA PHE A 238 -21.07 -32.01 45.04
C PHE A 238 -20.84 -33.49 45.33
N TYR A 239 -21.65 -34.08 46.18
CA TYR A 239 -21.61 -35.50 46.53
C TYR A 239 -22.75 -36.23 45.80
N LEU A 240 -22.40 -36.94 44.75
CA LEU A 240 -23.31 -37.76 43.96
C LEU A 240 -23.27 -39.24 44.47
N SER A 241 -24.22 -40.05 44.06
CA SER A 241 -24.30 -41.46 44.53
C SER A 241 -23.02 -42.26 44.22
N ASP A 242 -22.34 -41.99 43.10
CA ASP A 242 -21.19 -42.77 42.60
C ASP A 242 -19.96 -41.92 42.34
N ASP A 243 -20.02 -40.57 42.55
CA ASP A 243 -18.92 -39.67 42.21
C ASP A 243 -18.94 -38.39 43.04
N THR A 244 -17.80 -37.72 43.19
CA THR A 244 -17.74 -36.39 43.77
C THR A 244 -17.20 -35.40 42.77
N ARG A 245 -17.89 -34.28 42.55
CA ARG A 245 -17.47 -33.26 41.58
C ARG A 245 -17.10 -31.95 42.26
N LEU A 246 -15.92 -31.49 42.00
CA LEU A 246 -15.43 -30.19 42.50
C LEU A 246 -15.52 -29.15 41.36
N HIS A 247 -16.23 -28.07 41.64
CA HIS A 247 -16.27 -26.86 40.82
C HIS A 247 -15.53 -25.75 41.54
N VAL A 248 -14.63 -25.08 40.82
CA VAL A 248 -13.81 -23.97 41.32
C VAL A 248 -14.30 -22.71 40.64
N PHE A 249 -14.59 -21.69 41.41
CA PHE A 249 -15.01 -20.35 40.97
C PHE A 249 -13.98 -19.34 41.46
N SER A 250 -13.61 -18.39 40.59
CA SER A 250 -12.65 -17.35 40.93
C SER A 250 -13.15 -15.99 40.48
N THR A 251 -13.07 -15.00 41.35
CA THR A 251 -13.30 -13.58 40.97
C THR A 251 -12.08 -12.98 40.30
N LYS A 252 -10.94 -13.71 40.27
CA LYS A 252 -9.73 -13.28 39.63
C LYS A 252 -9.75 -13.69 38.18
N PHE A 253 -9.18 -12.83 37.32
CA PHE A 253 -9.06 -13.12 35.89
C PHE A 253 -7.79 -13.96 35.65
N GLU A 254 -7.88 -15.24 36.02
CA GLU A 254 -6.75 -16.19 35.98
C GLU A 254 -7.19 -17.59 35.56
N ALA A 255 -6.29 -18.32 34.90
CA ALA A 255 -6.46 -19.74 34.58
C ALA A 255 -5.07 -20.40 34.49
N ASP A 256 -4.98 -21.69 34.79
CA ASP A 256 -3.73 -22.47 34.75
C ASP A 256 -2.57 -21.82 35.52
N GLY A 257 -2.84 -21.09 36.59
CA GLY A 257 -1.84 -20.38 37.39
C GLY A 257 -1.28 -19.10 36.73
N ILE A 258 -1.86 -18.67 35.59
CA ILE A 258 -1.48 -17.44 34.90
C ILE A 258 -2.54 -16.38 35.16
N LYS A 259 -2.09 -15.18 35.59
CA LYS A 259 -2.96 -14.00 35.68
C LYS A 259 -3.02 -13.34 34.33
N PHE A 260 -4.23 -13.03 33.87
CA PHE A 260 -4.48 -12.34 32.62
C PHE A 260 -4.91 -10.90 32.88
N GLU A 261 -4.66 -10.03 31.91
CA GLU A 261 -5.22 -8.68 31.90
C GLU A 261 -6.61 -8.73 31.23
N GLU A 262 -7.57 -7.98 31.80
CA GLU A 262 -8.87 -7.83 31.16
C GLU A 262 -8.72 -7.10 29.82
N PRO A 263 -9.41 -7.55 28.78
CA PRO A 263 -9.36 -6.89 27.47
C PRO A 263 -9.77 -5.43 27.56
N ASN A 264 -8.89 -4.55 27.12
CA ASN A 264 -9.15 -3.12 27.02
C ASN A 264 -8.62 -2.60 25.65
N ASP A 265 -9.04 -1.42 25.23
CA ASP A 265 -8.69 -0.88 23.92
C ASP A 265 -7.20 -0.61 23.75
N GLN A 266 -6.48 -0.29 24.83
CA GLN A 266 -5.04 -0.02 24.80
C GLN A 266 -4.22 -1.30 24.60
N MET A 267 -4.69 -2.45 25.08
CA MET A 267 -4.05 -3.76 24.87
C MET A 267 -3.86 -4.08 23.37
N PHE A 268 -4.78 -3.61 22.53
CA PHE A 268 -4.76 -3.84 21.09
C PHE A 268 -4.15 -2.69 20.29
N SER A 269 -3.56 -1.70 20.95
CA SER A 269 -2.90 -0.56 20.27
C SER A 269 -1.41 -0.76 20.18
N PHE A 270 -0.89 -0.98 18.97
CA PHE A 270 0.56 -1.03 18.73
C PHE A 270 1.24 0.35 18.80
N ASN A 271 0.47 1.44 18.92
CA ASN A 271 0.97 2.79 19.15
C ASN A 271 1.04 3.15 20.66
N SER A 272 0.45 2.33 21.52
CA SER A 272 0.49 2.50 22.95
C SER A 272 1.56 1.58 23.58
N PRO A 273 2.36 2.03 24.54
CA PRO A 273 3.29 1.18 25.30
C PRO A 273 2.62 0.00 26.01
N LEU A 274 1.32 0.13 26.33
CA LEU A 274 0.55 -0.93 26.98
C LEU A 274 0.27 -2.11 26.05
N GLY A 275 0.06 -1.85 24.73
CA GLY A 275 -0.26 -2.89 23.77
C GLY A 275 0.90 -3.24 22.81
N ALA A 276 1.88 -2.34 22.64
CA ALA A 276 3.00 -2.55 21.73
C ALA A 276 3.93 -3.69 22.20
N CYS A 277 4.41 -4.49 21.25
CA CYS A 277 5.46 -5.47 21.51
C CYS A 277 6.72 -4.80 22.08
N PRO A 278 7.23 -5.22 23.25
CA PRO A 278 8.38 -4.56 23.88
C PRO A 278 9.67 -4.65 23.07
N THR A 279 9.83 -5.68 22.23
CA THR A 279 11.04 -5.90 21.44
C THR A 279 11.11 -4.98 20.21
N CYS A 280 10.00 -4.77 19.51
CA CYS A 280 9.97 -3.96 18.30
C CYS A 280 9.19 -2.63 18.46
N GLU A 281 8.70 -2.33 19.67
CA GLU A 281 7.98 -1.10 19.99
C GLU A 281 6.82 -0.78 19.02
N GLY A 282 6.13 -1.81 18.54
CA GLY A 282 5.01 -1.65 17.62
C GLY A 282 5.39 -1.52 16.13
N PHE A 283 6.67 -1.66 15.77
CA PHE A 283 7.09 -1.63 14.35
C PHE A 283 6.89 -2.97 13.62
N GLY A 284 6.83 -4.09 14.34
CA GLY A 284 6.73 -5.43 13.79
C GLY A 284 8.02 -5.96 13.15
N LYS A 285 9.04 -5.11 13.02
CA LYS A 285 10.35 -5.44 12.45
C LYS A 285 11.47 -4.91 13.35
N ILE A 286 12.60 -5.60 13.32
CA ILE A 286 13.84 -5.21 14.01
C ILE A 286 15.02 -5.27 13.04
N ILE A 287 16.14 -4.71 13.43
CA ILE A 287 17.41 -4.92 12.71
C ILE A 287 18.02 -6.24 13.22
N GLY A 288 18.01 -7.24 12.39
CA GLY A 288 18.52 -8.58 12.70
C GLY A 288 19.24 -9.21 11.51
N ILE A 289 19.58 -10.47 11.61
CA ILE A 289 20.13 -11.23 10.49
C ILE A 289 19.00 -11.53 9.49
N ASP A 290 19.17 -11.06 8.27
CA ASP A 290 18.14 -11.20 7.22
C ASP A 290 18.30 -12.54 6.51
N GLU A 291 17.30 -13.42 6.65
CA GLU A 291 17.25 -14.73 6.00
C GLU A 291 17.53 -14.62 4.49
N HIS A 292 17.04 -13.58 3.86
CA HIS A 292 17.20 -13.40 2.43
C HIS A 292 18.60 -12.99 2.02
N LEU A 293 19.36 -12.34 2.91
CA LEU A 293 20.75 -12.05 2.68
C LEU A 293 21.63 -13.28 2.93
N VAL A 294 21.22 -14.15 3.86
CA VAL A 294 21.92 -15.40 4.18
C VAL A 294 21.66 -16.45 3.09
N VAL A 295 20.41 -16.63 2.67
CA VAL A 295 19.96 -17.57 1.64
C VAL A 295 19.34 -16.79 0.47
N PRO A 296 20.15 -16.17 -0.39
CA PRO A 296 19.63 -15.30 -1.47
C PRO A 296 19.01 -16.08 -2.64
N ASN A 297 19.41 -17.32 -2.87
CA ASN A 297 18.83 -18.20 -3.87
C ASN A 297 18.26 -19.45 -3.21
N ARG A 298 16.97 -19.47 -3.00
CA ARG A 298 16.25 -20.56 -2.35
C ARG A 298 16.02 -21.77 -3.22
N ALA A 299 16.34 -21.69 -4.53
CA ALA A 299 16.34 -22.82 -5.44
C ALA A 299 17.59 -23.72 -5.27
N LEU A 300 18.63 -23.22 -4.63
CA LEU A 300 19.81 -24.02 -4.29
C LEU A 300 19.56 -24.85 -3.04
N SER A 301 20.18 -26.02 -3.01
CA SER A 301 20.28 -26.82 -1.79
C SER A 301 21.40 -26.30 -0.88
N VAL A 302 21.40 -26.73 0.39
CA VAL A 302 22.50 -26.39 1.30
C VAL A 302 23.82 -26.92 0.76
N TYR A 303 23.80 -28.11 0.14
CA TYR A 303 24.96 -28.72 -0.52
C TYR A 303 25.50 -27.84 -1.67
N ASP A 304 24.62 -27.28 -2.49
CA ASP A 304 24.98 -26.39 -3.61
C ASP A 304 25.33 -24.95 -3.15
N GLY A 305 25.39 -24.73 -1.84
CA GLY A 305 25.78 -23.45 -1.25
C GLY A 305 24.66 -22.43 -1.19
N ALA A 306 23.44 -22.83 -0.87
CA ALA A 306 22.33 -21.92 -0.59
C ALA A 306 22.69 -20.90 0.49
N VAL A 307 23.43 -21.34 1.55
CA VAL A 307 23.85 -20.49 2.67
C VAL A 307 25.09 -19.68 2.28
N LEU A 308 24.86 -18.43 1.87
CA LEU A 308 25.90 -17.56 1.30
C LEU A 308 27.02 -17.21 2.30
N CYS A 309 26.71 -17.09 3.59
CA CYS A 309 27.68 -16.73 4.61
C CYS A 309 28.71 -17.84 4.88
N TRP A 310 28.45 -19.08 4.47
CA TRP A 310 29.35 -20.22 4.56
C TRP A 310 30.21 -20.43 3.31
N ARG A 311 30.17 -19.55 2.32
CA ARG A 311 31.01 -19.64 1.12
C ARG A 311 32.42 -19.09 1.35
N GLY A 312 33.41 -19.67 0.66
CA GLY A 312 34.82 -19.30 0.71
C GLY A 312 35.67 -20.25 1.58
N GLU A 313 37.01 -20.21 1.43
CA GLU A 313 37.94 -21.18 2.03
C GLU A 313 37.78 -21.29 3.56
N LYS A 314 37.76 -20.17 4.28
CA LYS A 314 37.64 -20.16 5.74
C LYS A 314 36.24 -20.43 6.27
N MET A 315 35.19 -19.93 5.57
CA MET A 315 33.82 -20.08 6.05
C MET A 315 33.18 -21.37 5.52
N GLY A 316 33.79 -22.01 4.50
CA GLY A 316 33.36 -23.29 3.97
C GLY A 316 33.55 -24.45 4.99
N GLU A 317 34.37 -24.27 6.00
CA GLU A 317 34.53 -25.24 7.11
C GLU A 317 33.17 -25.43 7.85
N TRP A 318 32.41 -24.38 8.05
CA TRP A 318 31.05 -24.41 8.62
C TRP A 318 30.08 -25.23 7.78
N LEU A 319 30.11 -25.03 6.45
CA LEU A 319 29.32 -25.84 5.53
C LEU A 319 29.71 -27.32 5.61
N ASN A 320 31.01 -27.61 5.56
CA ASN A 320 31.49 -28.99 5.58
C ASN A 320 31.16 -29.70 6.90
N GLU A 321 31.20 -28.98 8.01
CA GLU A 321 30.83 -29.51 9.31
C GLU A 321 29.33 -29.74 9.41
N PHE A 322 28.50 -28.79 8.95
CA PHE A 322 27.04 -28.98 8.87
C PHE A 322 26.66 -30.18 8.00
N LEU A 323 27.26 -30.30 6.81
CA LEU A 323 26.99 -31.42 5.89
C LEU A 323 27.35 -32.79 6.48
N ARG A 324 28.34 -32.85 7.38
CA ARG A 324 28.75 -34.08 8.07
C ARG A 324 27.73 -34.48 9.13
N GLU A 325 27.16 -33.51 9.85
CA GLU A 325 26.19 -33.75 10.92
C GLU A 325 24.75 -33.90 10.46
N ALA A 326 24.36 -33.20 9.38
CA ALA A 326 22.99 -33.13 8.87
C ALA A 326 22.31 -34.51 8.63
N PRO A 327 22.97 -35.54 8.09
CA PRO A 327 22.37 -36.88 7.90
C PRO A 327 21.94 -37.58 9.20
N ALA A 328 22.62 -37.30 10.33
CA ALA A 328 22.23 -37.87 11.62
C ALA A 328 20.91 -37.30 12.17
N HIS A 329 20.38 -36.25 11.56
CA HIS A 329 19.14 -35.58 11.91
C HIS A 329 18.11 -35.62 10.77
N ASP A 330 18.25 -36.56 9.82
CA ASP A 330 17.39 -36.70 8.64
C ASP A 330 17.18 -35.39 7.82
N PHE A 331 18.21 -34.52 7.81
CA PHE A 331 18.17 -33.27 7.07
C PHE A 331 18.48 -33.50 5.59
N PRO A 332 17.62 -33.07 4.63
CA PRO A 332 17.77 -33.32 3.19
C PRO A 332 18.75 -32.29 2.58
N ILE A 333 20.06 -32.54 2.65
CA ILE A 333 21.12 -31.64 2.19
C ILE A 333 21.06 -31.27 0.70
N PHE A 334 20.43 -32.09 -0.15
CA PHE A 334 20.28 -31.89 -1.58
C PHE A 334 18.94 -31.27 -1.99
N ALA A 335 18.00 -31.14 -1.05
CA ALA A 335 16.71 -30.51 -1.34
C ALA A 335 16.87 -28.98 -1.48
N PRO A 336 16.21 -28.36 -2.45
CA PRO A 336 16.16 -26.89 -2.55
C PRO A 336 15.64 -26.27 -1.26
N TYR A 337 16.20 -25.14 -0.86
CA TYR A 337 15.83 -24.48 0.40
C TYR A 337 14.33 -24.20 0.53
N TYR A 338 13.63 -23.90 -0.58
CA TYR A 338 12.18 -23.64 -0.57
C TYR A 338 11.35 -24.90 -0.29
N GLU A 339 11.89 -26.10 -0.52
CA GLU A 339 11.20 -27.37 -0.25
C GLU A 339 11.36 -27.85 1.19
N LEU A 340 12.29 -27.24 1.95
CA LEU A 340 12.51 -27.59 3.34
C LEU A 340 11.27 -27.28 4.18
N THR A 341 10.90 -28.21 5.05
CA THR A 341 9.86 -28.01 6.07
C THR A 341 10.31 -26.95 7.08
N GLN A 342 9.36 -26.41 7.85
CA GLN A 342 9.70 -25.42 8.88
C GLN A 342 10.65 -26.02 9.94
N GLU A 343 10.44 -27.27 10.34
CA GLU A 343 11.32 -27.95 11.30
C GLU A 343 12.76 -28.10 10.78
N GLN A 344 12.90 -28.38 9.46
CA GLN A 344 14.21 -28.47 8.82
C GLN A 344 14.87 -27.09 8.70
N LYS A 345 14.09 -26.04 8.39
CA LYS A 345 14.61 -24.67 8.43
C LYS A 345 15.03 -24.27 9.83
N ASP A 346 14.23 -24.58 10.84
CA ASP A 346 14.56 -24.30 12.24
C ASP A 346 15.84 -25.04 12.66
N TYR A 347 16.04 -26.27 12.22
CA TYR A 347 17.29 -26.99 12.44
C TYR A 347 18.49 -26.30 11.79
N LEU A 348 18.39 -25.86 10.55
CA LEU A 348 19.46 -25.16 9.84
C LEU A 348 19.79 -23.81 10.50
N TRP A 349 18.79 -23.10 10.98
CA TRP A 349 18.93 -21.78 11.57
C TRP A 349 19.37 -21.82 13.02
N HIS A 350 18.68 -22.58 13.85
CA HIS A 350 18.83 -22.54 15.31
C HIS A 350 19.58 -23.74 15.86
N GLY A 351 19.54 -24.87 15.19
CA GLY A 351 20.28 -26.10 15.54
C GLY A 351 20.06 -26.61 16.97
N PRO A 352 20.58 -27.80 17.32
CA PRO A 352 20.72 -28.18 18.73
C PRO A 352 21.88 -27.39 19.38
N ARG A 353 21.78 -27.15 20.68
CA ARG A 353 22.83 -26.43 21.44
C ARG A 353 24.21 -27.01 21.16
N GLU A 354 25.22 -26.14 20.91
CA GLU A 354 26.65 -26.45 20.66
C GLU A 354 26.95 -27.06 19.28
N LYS A 355 26.02 -27.09 18.32
CA LYS A 355 26.26 -27.58 16.97
C LYS A 355 26.31 -26.48 15.93
N VAL A 356 26.81 -26.80 14.74
CA VAL A 356 26.92 -25.87 13.64
C VAL A 356 25.54 -25.55 13.08
N CYS A 357 25.15 -24.28 13.17
CA CYS A 357 23.94 -23.72 12.59
C CYS A 357 24.20 -22.27 12.19
N ILE A 358 23.25 -21.64 11.52
CA ILE A 358 23.39 -20.26 11.08
C ILE A 358 23.53 -19.31 12.28
N ASP A 359 22.74 -19.49 13.33
CA ASP A 359 22.83 -18.66 14.55
C ASP A 359 24.17 -18.77 15.26
N SER A 360 24.74 -20.00 15.38
CA SER A 360 26.05 -20.19 15.98
C SER A 360 27.18 -19.51 15.18
N PHE A 361 27.05 -19.49 13.86
CA PHE A 361 27.95 -18.75 12.98
C PHE A 361 27.89 -17.24 13.24
N PHE A 362 26.68 -16.64 13.26
CA PHE A 362 26.54 -15.21 13.53
C PHE A 362 26.95 -14.85 14.96
N LYS A 363 26.71 -15.72 15.94
CA LYS A 363 27.17 -15.52 17.30
C LYS A 363 28.71 -15.48 17.37
N MET A 364 29.38 -16.35 16.64
CA MET A 364 30.85 -16.31 16.50
C MET A 364 31.31 -14.97 15.90
N LEU A 365 30.62 -14.45 14.89
CA LEU A 365 30.94 -13.14 14.33
C LEU A 365 30.71 -12.01 15.34
N GLU A 366 29.65 -12.07 16.13
CA GLU A 366 29.34 -11.10 17.19
C GLU A 366 30.36 -11.10 18.31
N GLU A 367 30.82 -12.25 18.77
CA GLU A 367 31.87 -12.40 19.78
C GLU A 367 33.23 -11.87 19.30
N ASN A 368 33.46 -11.87 17.99
CA ASN A 368 34.69 -11.43 17.36
C ASN A 368 34.61 -10.07 16.65
N GLN A 369 33.66 -9.21 17.00
CA GLN A 369 33.46 -7.90 16.36
C GLN A 369 34.64 -6.93 16.45
N TYR A 370 35.61 -7.19 17.34
CA TYR A 370 36.85 -6.41 17.41
C TYR A 370 37.68 -6.52 16.12
N LYS A 371 37.49 -7.57 15.31
CA LYS A 371 38.09 -7.73 13.99
C LYS A 371 37.27 -7.05 12.95
N ILE A 372 37.83 -6.11 12.20
CA ILE A 372 37.13 -5.30 11.16
C ILE A 372 36.41 -6.20 10.14
N GLN A 373 37.06 -7.28 9.69
CA GLN A 373 36.48 -8.21 8.71
C GLN A 373 35.18 -8.86 9.18
N TYR A 374 35.06 -9.24 10.45
CA TYR A 374 33.85 -9.86 11.00
C TYR A 374 32.75 -8.84 11.21
N ARG A 375 33.08 -7.61 11.58
CA ARG A 375 32.12 -6.50 11.68
C ARG A 375 31.54 -6.14 10.31
N VAL A 376 32.36 -6.09 9.27
CA VAL A 376 31.91 -5.85 7.89
C VAL A 376 31.05 -7.02 7.39
N MET A 377 31.43 -8.26 7.70
CA MET A 377 30.66 -9.44 7.35
C MET A 377 29.29 -9.45 8.03
N LEU A 378 29.24 -9.18 9.34
CA LEU A 378 27.99 -9.08 10.09
C LEU A 378 27.08 -7.99 9.52
N ALA A 379 27.62 -6.80 9.17
CA ALA A 379 26.88 -5.71 8.59
C ALA A 379 26.26 -6.07 7.22
N ARG A 380 26.91 -6.94 6.44
CA ARG A 380 26.43 -7.42 5.13
C ARG A 380 25.14 -8.22 5.23
N TYR A 381 24.95 -8.97 6.33
CA TYR A 381 23.80 -9.84 6.53
C TYR A 381 22.73 -9.26 7.45
N ARG A 382 22.95 -8.04 8.00
CA ARG A 382 21.94 -7.33 8.78
C ARG A 382 20.94 -6.60 7.87
N GLY A 383 19.67 -6.81 8.17
CA GLY A 383 18.54 -6.20 7.46
C GLY A 383 17.37 -5.96 8.40
N LYS A 384 16.27 -5.48 7.84
CA LYS A 384 15.00 -5.35 8.56
C LYS A 384 14.29 -6.71 8.55
N THR A 385 14.36 -7.42 9.66
CA THR A 385 13.74 -8.74 9.84
C THR A 385 12.43 -8.63 10.62
N THR A 386 11.58 -9.64 10.47
CA THR A 386 10.36 -9.75 11.28
C THR A 386 10.76 -9.94 12.75
N CYS A 387 10.08 -9.23 13.64
CA CYS A 387 10.35 -9.31 15.06
C CYS A 387 10.15 -10.75 15.58
N PRO A 388 11.12 -11.38 16.23
CA PRO A 388 11.01 -12.78 16.69
C PRO A 388 10.03 -12.97 17.85
N THR A 389 9.70 -11.89 18.57
CA THR A 389 8.77 -11.95 19.71
C THR A 389 7.32 -11.87 19.28
N CYS A 390 6.98 -10.94 18.38
CA CYS A 390 5.59 -10.72 17.96
C CYS A 390 5.29 -11.28 16.55
N HIS A 391 6.27 -11.83 15.86
CA HIS A 391 6.14 -12.38 14.50
C HIS A 391 5.41 -11.45 13.51
N GLY A 392 5.64 -10.13 13.66
CA GLY A 392 5.03 -9.11 12.80
C GLY A 392 3.70 -8.56 13.30
N SER A 393 3.06 -9.15 14.31
CA SER A 393 1.78 -8.69 14.86
C SER A 393 1.82 -7.30 15.51
N ARG A 394 3.01 -6.82 15.91
CA ARG A 394 3.29 -5.54 16.58
C ARG A 394 2.77 -5.43 18.00
N LEU A 395 1.95 -6.37 18.44
CA LEU A 395 1.30 -6.38 19.75
C LEU A 395 2.04 -7.26 20.73
N LYS A 396 1.79 -7.06 22.01
CA LYS A 396 2.19 -7.98 23.09
C LYS A 396 1.52 -9.33 22.90
N LYS A 397 2.13 -10.38 23.43
CA LYS A 397 1.67 -11.76 23.34
C LYS A 397 0.27 -11.91 23.98
N GLU A 398 0.00 -11.19 25.05
CA GLU A 398 -1.27 -11.19 25.79
C GLU A 398 -2.47 -10.84 24.88
N ALA A 399 -2.29 -9.93 23.95
CA ALA A 399 -3.34 -9.56 22.98
C ALA A 399 -3.77 -10.75 22.09
N SER A 400 -2.90 -11.74 21.88
CA SER A 400 -3.22 -12.92 21.08
C SER A 400 -4.11 -13.94 21.79
N TYR A 401 -4.23 -13.82 23.11
CA TYR A 401 -5.07 -14.71 23.91
C TYR A 401 -6.56 -14.33 23.79
N VAL A 402 -6.84 -13.09 23.40
CA VAL A 402 -8.20 -12.59 23.23
C VAL A 402 -8.70 -12.92 21.81
N ARG A 403 -9.89 -13.53 21.75
CA ARG A 403 -10.50 -13.96 20.49
C ARG A 403 -11.93 -13.48 20.33
N VAL A 404 -12.29 -13.19 19.09
CA VAL A 404 -13.66 -12.91 18.63
C VAL A 404 -13.95 -13.88 17.49
N GLY A 405 -15.01 -14.69 17.60
CA GLY A 405 -15.31 -15.71 16.60
C GLY A 405 -14.19 -16.72 16.38
N GLY A 406 -13.42 -17.04 17.42
CA GLY A 406 -12.29 -17.99 17.38
C GLY A 406 -10.98 -17.42 16.84
N LYS A 407 -10.95 -16.16 16.39
CA LYS A 407 -9.77 -15.48 15.84
C LYS A 407 -9.28 -14.36 16.74
N ASN A 408 -7.95 -14.18 16.83
CA ASN A 408 -7.36 -13.02 17.47
C ASN A 408 -7.25 -11.84 16.48
N ILE A 409 -6.97 -10.64 16.99
CA ILE A 409 -6.92 -9.42 16.18
C ILE A 409 -5.80 -9.48 15.11
N SER A 410 -4.67 -10.10 15.43
CA SER A 410 -3.54 -10.21 14.50
C SER A 410 -3.87 -11.14 13.32
N GLU A 411 -4.56 -12.25 13.57
CA GLU A 411 -5.05 -13.14 12.52
C GLU A 411 -6.04 -12.41 11.60
N LEU A 412 -6.94 -11.59 12.15
CA LEU A 412 -7.91 -10.85 11.35
C LEU A 412 -7.26 -9.79 10.45
N VAL A 413 -6.27 -9.04 10.95
CA VAL A 413 -5.63 -7.98 10.15
C VAL A 413 -4.71 -8.51 9.06
N GLU A 414 -4.27 -9.77 9.15
CA GLU A 414 -3.51 -10.45 8.10
C GLU A 414 -4.40 -11.08 7.01
N MET A 415 -5.69 -11.20 7.25
CA MET A 415 -6.61 -11.70 6.22
C MET A 415 -6.78 -10.67 5.10
N PRO A 416 -6.85 -11.12 3.82
CA PRO A 416 -7.35 -10.27 2.75
C PRO A 416 -8.75 -9.72 3.07
N ILE A 417 -9.02 -8.49 2.65
CA ILE A 417 -10.29 -7.80 2.91
C ILE A 417 -11.50 -8.65 2.50
N THR A 418 -11.42 -9.38 1.38
CA THR A 418 -12.49 -10.28 0.93
C THR A 418 -12.77 -11.42 1.91
N GLN A 419 -11.74 -12.03 2.48
CA GLN A 419 -11.86 -13.07 3.50
C GLN A 419 -12.37 -12.49 4.82
N LEU A 420 -11.90 -11.30 5.16
CA LEU A 420 -12.34 -10.59 6.37
C LEU A 420 -13.82 -10.20 6.29
N GLN A 421 -14.32 -9.79 5.12
CA GLN A 421 -15.75 -9.57 4.88
C GLN A 421 -16.55 -10.83 5.12
N GLU A 422 -16.10 -11.97 4.59
CA GLU A 422 -16.77 -13.24 4.77
C GLU A 422 -16.76 -13.68 6.25
N PHE A 423 -15.66 -13.49 6.95
CA PHE A 423 -15.57 -13.74 8.38
C PHE A 423 -16.63 -12.92 9.16
N PHE A 424 -16.75 -11.62 8.92
CA PHE A 424 -17.75 -10.79 9.61
C PHE A 424 -19.18 -11.05 9.15
N ARG A 425 -19.39 -11.56 7.95
CA ARG A 425 -20.71 -11.98 7.46
C ARG A 425 -21.20 -13.21 8.20
N THR A 426 -20.31 -14.17 8.46
CA THR A 426 -20.62 -15.45 9.10
C THR A 426 -20.46 -15.45 10.61
N LEU A 427 -19.91 -14.36 11.19
CA LEU A 427 -19.67 -14.24 12.62
C LEU A 427 -20.98 -14.33 13.39
N THR A 428 -21.05 -15.29 14.32
CA THR A 428 -22.13 -15.46 15.29
C THR A 428 -21.62 -15.12 16.69
N LEU A 429 -22.32 -14.26 17.37
CA LEU A 429 -22.08 -13.88 18.77
C LEU A 429 -23.31 -14.27 19.59
N ASP A 430 -23.16 -14.37 20.90
CA ASP A 430 -24.31 -14.51 21.77
C ASP A 430 -25.21 -13.24 21.76
N ALA A 431 -26.41 -13.34 22.33
CA ALA A 431 -27.41 -12.26 22.24
C ALA A 431 -26.92 -10.95 22.89
N HIS A 432 -26.20 -11.03 23.99
CA HIS A 432 -25.66 -9.86 24.70
C HIS A 432 -24.53 -9.21 23.87
N ASP A 433 -23.54 -10.01 23.47
CA ASP A 433 -22.40 -9.53 22.68
C ASP A 433 -22.85 -8.95 21.33
N THR A 434 -23.91 -9.53 20.73
CA THR A 434 -24.52 -9.00 19.48
C THR A 434 -25.05 -7.58 19.66
N LEU A 435 -25.75 -7.30 20.76
CA LEU A 435 -26.26 -5.96 21.04
C LEU A 435 -25.12 -4.96 21.29
N VAL A 436 -24.12 -5.35 22.07
CA VAL A 436 -22.94 -4.52 22.37
C VAL A 436 -22.13 -4.21 21.09
N ALA A 437 -21.97 -5.20 20.23
CA ALA A 437 -21.15 -5.08 19.03
C ALA A 437 -21.90 -4.51 17.81
N GLN A 438 -23.21 -4.37 17.84
CA GLN A 438 -24.07 -4.04 16.69
C GLN A 438 -23.54 -2.87 15.85
N ARG A 439 -23.28 -1.74 16.49
CA ARG A 439 -22.79 -0.52 15.82
C ARG A 439 -21.38 -0.72 15.26
N LEU A 440 -20.49 -1.35 16.05
CA LEU A 440 -19.10 -1.60 15.62
C LEU A 440 -19.06 -2.52 14.41
N LEU A 441 -19.85 -3.60 14.44
CA LEU A 441 -19.94 -4.54 13.31
C LEU A 441 -20.52 -3.89 12.04
N SER A 442 -21.50 -2.99 12.20
CA SER A 442 -22.05 -2.25 11.05
C SER A 442 -20.99 -1.38 10.41
N GLU A 443 -20.22 -0.61 11.19
CA GLU A 443 -19.15 0.26 10.69
C GLU A 443 -18.02 -0.56 10.01
N ILE A 444 -17.60 -1.66 10.64
CA ILE A 444 -16.58 -2.55 10.08
C ILE A 444 -17.05 -3.12 8.73
N LYS A 445 -18.27 -3.67 8.67
CA LYS A 445 -18.83 -4.26 7.46
C LYS A 445 -18.96 -3.24 6.32
N ASN A 446 -19.45 -2.05 6.61
CA ASN A 446 -19.61 -0.98 5.61
C ASN A 446 -18.25 -0.56 5.04
N ARG A 447 -17.24 -0.31 5.89
CA ARG A 447 -15.92 0.11 5.45
C ARG A 447 -15.19 -0.97 4.65
N LEU A 448 -15.31 -2.23 5.07
CA LEU A 448 -14.78 -3.36 4.31
C LEU A 448 -15.46 -3.49 2.93
N THR A 449 -16.77 -3.24 2.85
CA THR A 449 -17.51 -3.25 1.59
C THR A 449 -17.02 -2.14 0.66
N PHE A 450 -16.83 -0.92 1.15
CA PHE A 450 -16.30 0.18 0.34
C PHE A 450 -14.89 -0.13 -0.18
N LEU A 451 -14.01 -0.71 0.66
CA LEU A 451 -12.68 -1.13 0.20
C LEU A 451 -12.73 -2.21 -0.89
N SER A 452 -13.64 -3.15 -0.78
CA SER A 452 -13.85 -4.18 -1.80
C SER A 452 -14.41 -3.58 -3.10
N ASP A 453 -15.36 -2.65 -2.99
CA ASP A 453 -16.00 -1.99 -4.13
C ASP A 453 -15.03 -1.14 -4.94
N VAL A 454 -14.02 -0.52 -4.28
CA VAL A 454 -12.94 0.20 -4.99
C VAL A 454 -11.83 -0.72 -5.51
N GLY A 455 -12.02 -2.05 -5.48
CA GLY A 455 -11.07 -3.02 -6.03
C GLY A 455 -9.87 -3.34 -5.13
N LEU A 456 -9.94 -3.06 -3.82
CA LEU A 456 -8.85 -3.30 -2.86
C LEU A 456 -9.05 -4.57 -2.02
N GLY A 457 -9.93 -5.48 -2.44
CA GLY A 457 -10.26 -6.70 -1.70
C GLY A 457 -9.09 -7.65 -1.42
N TYR A 458 -8.01 -7.56 -2.21
CA TYR A 458 -6.80 -8.36 -2.04
C TYR A 458 -5.85 -7.83 -0.96
N LEU A 459 -6.00 -6.58 -0.50
CA LEU A 459 -5.15 -6.00 0.54
C LEU A 459 -5.46 -6.60 1.90
N THR A 460 -4.46 -6.57 2.79
CA THR A 460 -4.62 -6.86 4.21
C THR A 460 -4.63 -5.57 5.04
N LEU A 461 -5.30 -5.57 6.18
CA LEU A 461 -5.35 -4.40 7.05
C LEU A 461 -3.98 -4.08 7.67
N ASN A 462 -3.10 -5.08 7.82
CA ASN A 462 -1.74 -4.89 8.37
C ASN A 462 -0.73 -4.36 7.35
N ARG A 463 -1.08 -4.26 6.07
CA ARG A 463 -0.19 -3.72 5.05
C ARG A 463 0.18 -2.27 5.35
N LEU A 464 1.48 -1.95 5.28
CA LEU A 464 2.01 -0.63 5.57
C LEU A 464 1.57 0.39 4.51
N SER A 465 1.13 1.56 4.94
CA SER A 465 0.69 2.64 4.04
C SER A 465 1.78 3.12 3.10
N ASN A 466 3.04 3.10 3.53
CA ASN A 466 4.18 3.51 2.70
C ASN A 466 4.59 2.46 1.64
N SER A 467 3.99 1.28 1.66
CA SER A 467 4.20 0.23 0.65
C SER A 467 3.12 0.22 -0.43
N LEU A 468 2.13 1.10 -0.31
CA LEU A 468 1.02 1.23 -1.25
C LEU A 468 1.45 2.01 -2.49
N SER A 469 0.89 1.66 -3.64
CA SER A 469 0.96 2.50 -4.84
C SER A 469 0.13 3.79 -4.66
N GLY A 470 0.40 4.80 -5.48
CA GLY A 470 -0.38 6.04 -5.48
C GLY A 470 -1.89 5.79 -5.69
N GLY A 471 -2.23 4.93 -6.65
CA GLY A 471 -3.62 4.55 -6.91
C GLY A 471 -4.27 3.76 -5.78
N GLU A 472 -3.56 2.83 -5.12
CA GLU A 472 -4.07 2.14 -3.93
C GLU A 472 -4.37 3.12 -2.79
N SER A 473 -3.44 4.06 -2.53
CA SER A 473 -3.61 5.09 -1.50
C SER A 473 -4.82 5.99 -1.79
N GLN A 474 -4.99 6.41 -3.04
CA GLN A 474 -6.12 7.22 -3.48
C GLN A 474 -7.45 6.50 -3.30
N ARG A 475 -7.54 5.22 -3.67
CA ARG A 475 -8.74 4.40 -3.49
C ARG A 475 -9.08 4.15 -2.03
N ILE A 476 -8.07 4.01 -1.15
CA ILE A 476 -8.29 3.96 0.30
C ILE A 476 -8.94 5.26 0.78
N ASN A 477 -8.43 6.42 0.35
CA ASN A 477 -9.00 7.71 0.70
C ASN A 477 -10.45 7.86 0.18
N LEU A 478 -10.72 7.37 -1.03
CA LEU A 478 -12.07 7.36 -1.60
C LEU A 478 -13.03 6.49 -0.77
N ALA A 479 -12.62 5.27 -0.42
CA ALA A 479 -13.40 4.36 0.41
C ALA A 479 -13.67 4.95 1.81
N THR A 480 -12.67 5.61 2.40
CA THR A 480 -12.82 6.31 3.69
C THR A 480 -13.80 7.47 3.59
N SER A 481 -13.75 8.23 2.48
CA SER A 481 -14.68 9.35 2.23
C SER A 481 -16.14 8.89 2.09
N LEU A 482 -16.38 7.75 1.45
CA LEU A 482 -17.70 7.11 1.41
C LEU A 482 -18.20 6.73 2.81
N GLY A 483 -17.30 6.18 3.63
CA GLY A 483 -17.60 5.83 5.03
C GLY A 483 -17.99 7.04 5.91
N SER A 484 -17.56 8.26 5.55
CA SER A 484 -17.88 9.49 6.29
C SER A 484 -19.31 9.99 6.07
N SER A 485 -20.02 9.47 5.05
CA SER A 485 -21.42 9.84 4.71
C SER A 485 -21.67 11.34 4.56
N LEU A 486 -20.69 12.11 4.10
CA LEU A 486 -20.83 13.54 3.88
C LEU A 486 -21.75 13.80 2.69
N VAL A 487 -22.70 14.71 2.86
CA VAL A 487 -23.73 15.08 1.87
C VAL A 487 -23.58 16.55 1.48
N GLY A 488 -23.89 16.87 0.21
CA GLY A 488 -23.84 18.24 -0.29
C GLY A 488 -22.44 18.82 -0.44
N SER A 489 -21.43 17.96 -0.55
CA SER A 489 -20.02 18.32 -0.69
C SER A 489 -19.56 18.27 -2.16
N LEU A 490 -18.42 18.90 -2.44
CA LEU A 490 -17.72 18.81 -3.73
C LEU A 490 -16.53 17.89 -3.56
N TYR A 491 -16.54 16.75 -4.25
CA TYR A 491 -15.41 15.85 -4.35
C TYR A 491 -14.65 16.11 -5.64
N ILE A 492 -13.34 16.27 -5.54
CA ILE A 492 -12.45 16.45 -6.68
C ILE A 492 -11.41 15.34 -6.65
N LEU A 493 -11.40 14.50 -7.69
CA LEU A 493 -10.53 13.34 -7.81
C LEU A 493 -9.55 13.53 -8.98
N ASP A 494 -8.28 13.13 -8.75
CA ASP A 494 -7.23 13.19 -9.75
C ASP A 494 -6.95 11.80 -10.31
N GLU A 495 -7.38 11.54 -11.52
CA GLU A 495 -7.14 10.30 -12.26
C GLU A 495 -7.35 9.01 -11.42
N PRO A 496 -8.54 8.80 -10.84
CA PRO A 496 -8.78 7.66 -9.94
C PRO A 496 -8.73 6.29 -10.62
N SER A 497 -8.73 6.21 -11.96
CA SER A 497 -8.57 4.96 -12.72
C SER A 497 -7.14 4.47 -12.84
N ILE A 498 -6.14 5.22 -12.37
CA ILE A 498 -4.73 4.87 -12.52
C ILE A 498 -4.43 3.46 -11.98
N GLY A 499 -3.74 2.66 -12.81
CA GLY A 499 -3.33 1.29 -12.48
C GLY A 499 -4.51 0.33 -12.30
N LEU A 500 -5.70 0.68 -12.77
CA LEU A 500 -6.86 -0.19 -12.79
C LEU A 500 -6.99 -0.94 -14.12
N HIS A 501 -7.35 -2.19 -13.99
CA HIS A 501 -7.88 -2.96 -15.12
C HIS A 501 -9.31 -2.51 -15.43
N SER A 502 -9.78 -2.57 -16.67
CA SER A 502 -11.14 -2.15 -17.09
C SER A 502 -12.25 -2.75 -16.22
N ARG A 503 -12.11 -4.01 -15.78
CA ARG A 503 -13.04 -4.64 -14.82
C ARG A 503 -13.16 -3.86 -13.51
N ASP A 504 -12.04 -3.36 -13.01
CA ASP A 504 -12.01 -2.63 -11.73
C ASP A 504 -12.45 -1.17 -11.93
N THR A 505 -12.22 -0.59 -13.14
CA THR A 505 -12.77 0.72 -13.54
C THR A 505 -14.29 0.72 -13.49
N THR A 506 -14.96 -0.33 -13.97
CA THR A 506 -16.43 -0.48 -13.88
C THR A 506 -16.91 -0.44 -12.42
N ARG A 507 -16.18 -1.06 -11.48
CA ARG A 507 -16.50 -0.99 -10.05
C ARG A 507 -16.31 0.43 -9.50
N LEU A 508 -15.21 1.08 -9.87
CA LEU A 508 -14.95 2.47 -9.49
C LEU A 508 -16.07 3.41 -9.95
N ILE A 509 -16.58 3.26 -11.18
CA ILE A 509 -17.71 4.04 -11.70
C ILE A 509 -18.94 3.89 -10.80
N LYS A 510 -19.25 2.67 -10.31
CA LYS A 510 -20.35 2.47 -9.36
C LYS A 510 -20.15 3.27 -8.08
N VAL A 511 -18.94 3.25 -7.54
CA VAL A 511 -18.57 4.00 -6.33
C VAL A 511 -18.71 5.49 -6.53
N LEU A 512 -18.24 6.04 -7.66
CA LEU A 512 -18.42 7.46 -8.01
C LEU A 512 -19.90 7.84 -8.13
N ARG A 513 -20.71 6.94 -8.71
CA ARG A 513 -22.16 7.13 -8.82
C ARG A 513 -22.86 7.06 -7.45
N GLN A 514 -22.47 6.17 -6.57
CA GLN A 514 -22.97 6.13 -5.18
C GLN A 514 -22.65 7.43 -4.45
N LEU A 515 -21.43 7.94 -4.59
CA LEU A 515 -21.00 9.20 -3.98
C LEU A 515 -21.86 10.39 -4.52
N GLN A 516 -22.17 10.39 -5.81
CA GLN A 516 -23.06 11.37 -6.43
C GLN A 516 -24.50 11.24 -5.91
N GLN A 517 -25.03 10.01 -5.82
CA GLN A 517 -26.41 9.75 -5.38
C GLN A 517 -26.67 10.18 -3.92
N LEU A 518 -25.63 10.25 -3.10
CA LEU A 518 -25.70 10.85 -1.77
C LEU A 518 -25.93 12.37 -1.79
N GLY A 519 -26.08 12.99 -2.97
CA GLY A 519 -26.29 14.43 -3.12
C GLY A 519 -24.99 15.24 -3.19
N ASN A 520 -23.89 14.63 -3.60
CA ASN A 520 -22.60 15.29 -3.78
C ASN A 520 -22.35 15.65 -5.24
N THR A 521 -21.57 16.70 -5.45
CA THR A 521 -20.99 17.00 -6.75
C THR A 521 -19.64 16.29 -6.86
N VAL A 522 -19.48 15.48 -7.90
CA VAL A 522 -18.24 14.70 -8.09
C VAL A 522 -17.56 15.19 -9.36
N VAL A 523 -16.40 15.82 -9.20
CA VAL A 523 -15.56 16.30 -10.31
C VAL A 523 -14.34 15.38 -10.42
N VAL A 524 -14.12 14.80 -11.58
CA VAL A 524 -13.04 13.87 -11.84
C VAL A 524 -12.17 14.40 -12.96
N VAL A 525 -10.87 14.55 -12.72
CA VAL A 525 -9.90 14.77 -13.79
C VAL A 525 -9.54 13.41 -14.36
N GLU A 526 -9.86 13.15 -15.64
CA GLU A 526 -9.72 11.80 -16.19
C GLU A 526 -9.41 11.76 -17.69
N HIS A 527 -8.80 10.62 -18.07
CA HIS A 527 -8.49 10.27 -19.46
C HIS A 527 -9.07 8.90 -19.86
N ASP A 528 -9.55 8.12 -18.88
CA ASP A 528 -10.14 6.81 -19.14
C ASP A 528 -11.48 6.92 -19.87
N GLU A 529 -11.60 6.18 -21.00
CA GLU A 529 -12.79 6.24 -21.85
C GLU A 529 -14.05 5.82 -21.12
N GLU A 530 -14.00 4.79 -20.27
CA GLU A 530 -15.18 4.26 -19.56
C GLU A 530 -15.71 5.29 -18.56
N ILE A 531 -14.83 5.98 -17.85
CA ILE A 531 -15.22 7.03 -16.89
C ILE A 531 -15.76 8.26 -17.62
N ILE A 532 -15.12 8.68 -18.73
CA ILE A 532 -15.62 9.80 -19.54
C ILE A 532 -17.01 9.49 -20.08
N ARG A 533 -17.23 8.28 -20.61
CA ARG A 533 -18.54 7.84 -21.11
C ARG A 533 -19.59 7.70 -20.00
N ALA A 534 -19.17 7.43 -18.78
CA ALA A 534 -20.05 7.35 -17.62
C ALA A 534 -20.40 8.72 -17.04
N ALA A 535 -19.77 9.82 -17.46
CA ALA A 535 -20.01 11.15 -16.92
C ALA A 535 -21.40 11.69 -17.33
N ASP A 536 -21.99 12.53 -16.48
CA ASP A 536 -23.17 13.31 -16.83
C ASP A 536 -22.80 14.55 -17.65
N TYR A 537 -21.64 15.11 -17.37
CA TYR A 537 -21.18 16.37 -17.95
C TYR A 537 -19.67 16.33 -18.18
N ILE A 538 -19.22 16.83 -19.31
CA ILE A 538 -17.80 16.83 -19.72
C ILE A 538 -17.34 18.26 -19.90
N ILE A 539 -16.14 18.56 -19.41
CA ILE A 539 -15.41 19.80 -19.65
C ILE A 539 -14.07 19.43 -20.25
N ASP A 540 -13.85 19.73 -21.53
CA ASP A 540 -12.60 19.45 -22.23
C ASP A 540 -11.76 20.72 -22.35
N ILE A 541 -10.52 20.63 -21.83
CA ILE A 541 -9.56 21.72 -21.83
C ILE A 541 -8.50 21.48 -22.92
N GLY A 542 -8.37 22.43 -23.81
CA GLY A 542 -7.48 22.32 -24.96
C GLY A 542 -7.21 23.65 -25.65
N PRO A 543 -7.09 23.68 -26.99
CA PRO A 543 -7.00 22.50 -27.90
C PRO A 543 -5.67 21.74 -27.84
N LYS A 544 -4.60 22.36 -27.32
CA LYS A 544 -3.25 21.78 -27.21
C LYS A 544 -2.73 21.91 -25.77
N ALA A 545 -1.47 21.55 -25.56
CA ALA A 545 -0.83 21.62 -24.25
C ALA A 545 -0.09 22.94 -24.00
N GLY A 546 0.20 23.27 -22.75
CA GLY A 546 0.98 24.44 -22.33
C GLY A 546 0.35 25.75 -22.78
N ARG A 547 1.14 26.65 -23.39
CA ARG A 547 0.70 27.95 -23.85
C ARG A 547 -0.37 27.91 -24.96
N LEU A 548 -0.47 26.81 -25.68
CA LEU A 548 -1.46 26.61 -26.73
C LEU A 548 -2.74 25.93 -26.21
N GLY A 549 -2.74 25.53 -24.94
CA GLY A 549 -3.89 25.02 -24.21
C GLY A 549 -4.62 26.08 -23.41
N GLY A 550 -5.30 25.69 -22.35
CA GLY A 550 -5.94 26.57 -21.38
C GLY A 550 -7.26 27.17 -21.82
N GLN A 551 -7.91 26.64 -22.86
CA GLN A 551 -9.23 27.06 -23.33
C GLN A 551 -10.22 25.92 -23.11
N VAL A 552 -11.50 26.25 -22.91
CA VAL A 552 -12.57 25.26 -22.95
C VAL A 552 -12.91 25.00 -24.43
N VAL A 553 -12.66 23.77 -24.87
CA VAL A 553 -12.94 23.36 -26.27
C VAL A 553 -14.26 22.61 -26.39
N TYR A 554 -14.72 22.01 -25.27
CA TYR A 554 -16.05 21.44 -25.16
C TYR A 554 -16.57 21.57 -23.73
N GLU A 555 -17.84 21.89 -23.59
CA GLU A 555 -18.56 21.91 -22.31
C GLU A 555 -20.02 21.51 -22.57
N GLY A 556 -20.47 20.40 -21.99
CA GLY A 556 -21.82 19.90 -22.20
C GLY A 556 -22.05 18.46 -21.75
N ASP A 557 -23.28 18.00 -21.98
CA ASP A 557 -23.69 16.64 -21.70
C ASP A 557 -23.08 15.66 -22.73
N MET A 558 -22.84 14.41 -22.28
CA MET A 558 -22.34 13.34 -23.16
C MET A 558 -23.23 13.09 -24.39
N LYS A 559 -24.51 13.40 -24.27
CA LYS A 559 -25.51 13.21 -25.36
C LYS A 559 -25.43 14.26 -26.49
N ASP A 560 -24.78 15.38 -26.20
CA ASP A 560 -24.73 16.53 -27.11
C ASP A 560 -23.42 16.59 -27.91
N LEU A 561 -22.61 15.52 -27.89
CA LEU A 561 -21.39 15.41 -28.66
C LEU A 561 -21.67 15.47 -30.17
N GLN A 562 -20.96 16.34 -30.87
CA GLN A 562 -21.14 16.53 -32.34
C GLN A 562 -19.83 16.28 -33.06
N LYS A 563 -19.93 15.70 -34.27
CA LYS A 563 -18.81 15.50 -35.19
C LYS A 563 -18.26 16.84 -35.69
N GLY A 564 -16.94 16.84 -35.99
CA GLY A 564 -16.27 18.06 -36.48
C GLY A 564 -15.87 19.02 -35.35
N SER A 565 -15.88 18.59 -34.08
CA SER A 565 -15.41 19.38 -32.97
C SER A 565 -13.88 19.57 -33.01
N ASP A 566 -13.39 20.70 -32.49
CA ASP A 566 -11.95 20.94 -32.29
C ASP A 566 -11.36 20.12 -31.08
N SER A 567 -12.24 19.51 -30.26
CA SER A 567 -11.89 18.69 -29.13
C SER A 567 -11.35 17.33 -29.60
N TYR A 568 -10.11 17.01 -29.25
CA TYR A 568 -9.55 15.66 -29.44
C TYR A 568 -10.31 14.59 -28.69
N THR A 569 -10.75 14.87 -27.47
CA THR A 569 -11.58 13.94 -26.69
C THR A 569 -12.85 13.57 -27.44
N VAL A 570 -13.58 14.56 -27.96
CA VAL A 570 -14.82 14.33 -28.72
C VAL A 570 -14.56 13.53 -30.00
N LYS A 571 -13.47 13.81 -30.73
CA LYS A 571 -13.09 13.06 -31.93
C LYS A 571 -12.86 11.57 -31.64
N TYR A 572 -12.13 11.26 -30.56
CA TYR A 572 -11.87 9.86 -30.16
C TYR A 572 -13.18 9.19 -29.66
N LEU A 573 -14.00 9.87 -28.87
CA LEU A 573 -15.27 9.31 -28.37
C LEU A 573 -16.28 9.02 -29.49
N LEU A 574 -16.25 9.79 -30.57
CA LEU A 574 -17.11 9.63 -31.75
C LEU A 574 -16.48 8.76 -32.85
N GLY A 575 -15.24 8.27 -32.65
CA GLY A 575 -14.51 7.43 -33.61
C GLY A 575 -14.02 8.18 -34.85
N GLU A 576 -13.90 9.51 -34.80
CA GLU A 576 -13.29 10.30 -35.88
C GLU A 576 -11.78 10.18 -35.92
N GLU A 577 -11.18 9.97 -34.74
CA GLU A 577 -9.79 9.58 -34.57
C GLU A 577 -9.72 8.27 -33.77
N THR A 578 -8.79 7.39 -34.13
CA THR A 578 -8.57 6.09 -33.48
C THR A 578 -7.09 5.82 -33.32
N ILE A 579 -6.75 4.93 -32.40
CA ILE A 579 -5.46 4.28 -32.34
C ILE A 579 -5.59 3.02 -33.18
N ASP A 580 -4.93 3.01 -34.34
CA ASP A 580 -5.07 1.95 -35.32
C ASP A 580 -4.35 0.66 -34.85
N LEU A 581 -4.86 -0.48 -35.27
CA LEU A 581 -4.18 -1.76 -35.09
C LEU A 581 -2.93 -1.81 -35.97
N PRO A 582 -1.83 -2.46 -35.51
CA PRO A 582 -0.67 -2.70 -36.35
C PRO A 582 -1.06 -3.57 -37.55
N ALA A 583 -0.46 -3.30 -38.73
CA ALA A 583 -0.75 -4.07 -39.94
C ALA A 583 -0.40 -5.56 -39.80
N SER A 584 0.54 -5.88 -38.94
CA SER A 584 0.95 -7.25 -38.57
C SER A 584 1.74 -7.21 -37.27
N HIS A 585 1.66 -8.27 -36.48
CA HIS A 585 2.57 -8.47 -35.36
C HIS A 585 3.97 -8.84 -35.79
N ARG A 586 4.99 -8.38 -35.07
CA ARG A 586 6.39 -8.74 -35.35
C ARG A 586 6.62 -10.20 -35.00
N PRO A 587 7.17 -11.01 -35.91
CA PRO A 587 7.55 -12.37 -35.60
C PRO A 587 8.76 -12.41 -34.68
N TRP A 588 8.80 -13.37 -33.80
CA TRP A 588 9.92 -13.59 -32.89
C TRP A 588 10.29 -15.07 -32.78
N ASN A 589 11.58 -15.34 -32.60
CA ASN A 589 12.11 -16.67 -32.39
C ASN A 589 12.95 -16.75 -31.11
N ASN A 590 13.53 -15.61 -30.71
CA ASN A 590 14.39 -15.50 -29.54
C ASN A 590 13.58 -15.02 -28.35
N TYR A 591 13.85 -15.58 -27.17
CA TYR A 591 13.15 -15.25 -25.94
C TYR A 591 14.01 -15.50 -24.70
N ILE A 592 13.65 -14.85 -23.60
CA ILE A 592 14.13 -15.17 -22.25
C ILE A 592 12.97 -15.77 -21.48
N GLU A 593 13.20 -16.89 -20.81
CA GLU A 593 12.20 -17.62 -20.03
C GLU A 593 12.55 -17.60 -18.55
N ILE A 594 11.59 -17.22 -17.74
CA ILE A 594 11.61 -17.44 -16.29
C ILE A 594 10.86 -18.71 -16.01
N LYS A 595 11.48 -19.63 -15.25
CA LYS A 595 10.82 -20.86 -14.78
C LYS A 595 10.56 -20.82 -13.31
N GLY A 596 9.38 -21.27 -12.92
CA GLY A 596 8.96 -21.46 -11.55
C GLY A 596 8.93 -20.18 -10.73
N ALA A 597 8.44 -19.08 -11.28
CA ALA A 597 8.30 -17.81 -10.54
C ALA A 597 7.33 -17.94 -9.36
N ARG A 598 7.79 -17.68 -8.12
CA ARG A 598 7.04 -17.97 -6.87
C ARG A 598 7.00 -16.81 -5.87
N GLU A 599 7.60 -15.70 -6.18
CA GLU A 599 7.59 -14.57 -5.25
C GLU A 599 6.17 -14.05 -5.00
N ASN A 600 5.88 -13.66 -3.78
CA ASN A 600 4.58 -13.17 -3.31
C ASN A 600 3.43 -14.14 -3.66
N ASN A 601 2.49 -13.73 -4.51
CA ASN A 601 1.32 -14.53 -4.88
C ASN A 601 1.53 -15.40 -6.12
N LEU A 602 2.69 -15.36 -6.78
CA LEU A 602 2.96 -16.16 -7.98
C LEU A 602 3.00 -17.67 -7.66
N LYS A 603 2.38 -18.47 -8.50
CA LYS A 603 2.11 -19.90 -8.25
C LYS A 603 3.13 -20.85 -8.91
N GLY A 604 4.38 -20.42 -9.10
CA GLY A 604 5.39 -21.24 -9.76
C GLY A 604 5.22 -21.27 -11.28
N ILE A 605 4.92 -20.12 -11.85
CA ILE A 605 4.61 -19.99 -13.28
C ILE A 605 5.87 -19.91 -14.14
N ASP A 606 5.78 -20.46 -15.35
CA ASP A 606 6.79 -20.35 -16.40
C ASP A 606 6.33 -19.30 -17.40
N VAL A 607 7.20 -18.32 -17.70
CA VAL A 607 6.84 -17.19 -18.56
C VAL A 607 7.97 -16.86 -19.54
N ARG A 608 7.61 -16.75 -20.84
CA ARG A 608 8.52 -16.35 -21.90
C ARG A 608 8.35 -14.89 -22.25
N PHE A 609 9.48 -14.21 -22.37
CA PHE A 609 9.57 -12.82 -22.80
C PHE A 609 10.27 -12.78 -24.16
N PRO A 610 9.53 -12.63 -25.26
CA PRO A 610 10.09 -12.52 -26.60
C PRO A 610 11.02 -11.31 -26.77
N LEU A 611 12.08 -11.45 -27.57
CA LEU A 611 13.04 -10.38 -27.82
C LEU A 611 12.69 -9.63 -29.12
N ASN A 612 13.13 -8.36 -29.23
CA ASN A 612 12.93 -7.45 -30.37
C ASN A 612 11.45 -7.17 -30.72
N VAL A 613 10.56 -7.28 -29.77
CA VAL A 613 9.12 -7.04 -29.91
C VAL A 613 8.60 -6.27 -28.72
N MET A 614 7.33 -5.85 -28.80
CA MET A 614 6.59 -5.24 -27.70
C MET A 614 5.77 -6.30 -26.97
N THR A 615 6.23 -6.68 -25.78
CA THR A 615 5.49 -7.57 -24.88
C THR A 615 4.75 -6.75 -23.82
N VAL A 616 3.45 -6.97 -23.70
CA VAL A 616 2.63 -6.34 -22.65
C VAL A 616 2.24 -7.36 -21.59
N VAL A 617 2.57 -7.07 -20.33
CA VAL A 617 2.16 -7.86 -19.15
C VAL A 617 0.96 -7.18 -18.52
N THR A 618 -0.16 -7.86 -18.52
CA THR A 618 -1.45 -7.34 -18.08
C THR A 618 -2.15 -8.27 -17.08
N GLY A 619 -3.37 -7.93 -16.69
CA GLY A 619 -4.19 -8.66 -15.72
C GLY A 619 -4.77 -7.76 -14.64
N VAL A 620 -5.68 -8.28 -13.84
CA VAL A 620 -6.37 -7.52 -12.79
C VAL A 620 -5.42 -6.96 -11.74
N SER A 621 -5.88 -5.97 -10.97
CA SER A 621 -5.08 -5.38 -9.89
C SER A 621 -4.71 -6.44 -8.85
N GLY A 622 -3.43 -6.47 -8.43
CA GLY A 622 -2.93 -7.46 -7.48
C GLY A 622 -2.68 -8.88 -8.04
N SER A 623 -2.74 -9.10 -9.37
CA SER A 623 -2.50 -10.42 -10.00
C SER A 623 -1.03 -10.88 -10.02
N GLY A 624 -0.07 -10.01 -9.66
CA GLY A 624 1.36 -10.35 -9.59
C GLY A 624 2.23 -9.78 -10.70
N LYS A 625 1.73 -8.88 -11.56
CA LYS A 625 2.46 -8.26 -12.68
C LYS A 625 3.78 -7.64 -12.28
N SER A 626 3.75 -6.71 -11.32
CA SER A 626 4.96 -6.01 -10.84
C SER A 626 5.93 -6.98 -10.16
N THR A 627 5.41 -8.01 -9.49
CA THR A 627 6.23 -9.08 -8.90
C THR A 627 6.97 -9.85 -9.99
N LEU A 628 6.27 -10.26 -11.05
CA LEU A 628 6.91 -10.99 -12.17
C LEU A 628 7.93 -10.14 -12.90
N VAL A 629 7.54 -8.92 -13.28
CA VAL A 629 8.37 -8.09 -14.20
C VAL A 629 9.44 -7.33 -13.44
N ARG A 630 9.11 -6.62 -12.36
CA ARG A 630 10.06 -5.78 -11.63
C ARG A 630 10.89 -6.59 -10.64
N ASP A 631 10.21 -7.41 -9.80
CA ASP A 631 10.90 -8.05 -8.68
C ASP A 631 11.65 -9.32 -9.09
N ILE A 632 11.20 -10.03 -10.16
CA ILE A 632 11.91 -11.21 -10.68
C ILE A 632 12.66 -10.87 -11.96
N PHE A 633 11.97 -10.60 -13.09
CA PHE A 633 12.58 -10.49 -14.41
C PHE A 633 13.66 -9.41 -14.49
N TYR A 634 13.32 -8.18 -14.10
CA TYR A 634 14.25 -7.05 -14.12
C TYR A 634 15.46 -7.29 -13.22
N LYS A 635 15.23 -7.68 -11.96
CA LYS A 635 16.33 -7.86 -11.00
C LYS A 635 17.20 -9.06 -11.33
N ALA A 636 16.62 -10.14 -11.84
CA ALA A 636 17.38 -11.31 -12.27
C ALA A 636 18.33 -10.97 -13.42
N LEU A 637 17.81 -10.32 -14.48
CA LEU A 637 18.62 -9.91 -15.62
C LEU A 637 19.64 -8.81 -15.28
N LYS A 638 19.26 -7.84 -14.46
CA LYS A 638 20.19 -6.79 -14.01
C LYS A 638 21.39 -7.40 -13.25
N ARG A 639 21.16 -8.50 -12.54
CA ARG A 639 22.22 -9.24 -11.85
C ARG A 639 23.12 -10.01 -12.83
N GLU A 640 22.57 -10.52 -13.94
CA GLU A 640 23.36 -11.18 -14.99
C GLU A 640 24.25 -10.21 -15.76
N TYR A 641 23.75 -8.99 -16.06
CA TYR A 641 24.47 -8.00 -16.86
C TYR A 641 25.37 -7.06 -16.05
N SER A 642 25.10 -6.89 -14.78
CA SER A 642 25.88 -6.06 -13.87
C SER A 642 25.96 -6.71 -12.51
N GLU A 643 27.06 -6.56 -11.78
CA GLU A 643 27.23 -7.04 -10.40
C GLU A 643 26.32 -6.29 -9.38
N SER A 644 25.18 -5.79 -9.85
CA SER A 644 24.24 -5.05 -9.06
C SER A 644 23.64 -5.92 -7.96
N SER A 645 23.49 -5.35 -6.79
CA SER A 645 23.22 -6.04 -5.54
C SER A 645 21.75 -6.26 -5.22
N GLU A 646 20.79 -5.82 -6.06
CA GLU A 646 19.38 -6.07 -5.77
C GLU A 646 19.03 -7.53 -6.02
N ARG A 647 18.46 -8.13 -4.99
CA ARG A 647 18.04 -9.52 -5.02
C ARG A 647 16.78 -9.66 -5.88
N PRO A 648 16.74 -10.60 -6.85
CA PRO A 648 15.50 -11.01 -7.50
C PRO A 648 14.58 -11.77 -6.54
N GLY A 649 13.28 -11.74 -6.80
CA GLY A 649 12.31 -12.60 -6.15
C GLY A 649 12.52 -14.09 -6.44
N GLU A 650 11.72 -14.97 -5.85
CA GLU A 650 11.90 -16.42 -5.97
C GLU A 650 11.51 -16.94 -7.37
N PHE A 651 12.44 -17.65 -7.99
CA PHE A 651 12.26 -18.40 -9.24
C PHE A 651 13.25 -19.55 -9.32
N ILE A 652 13.01 -20.53 -10.20
CA ILE A 652 13.88 -21.70 -10.32
C ILE A 652 15.07 -21.39 -11.22
N SER A 653 14.84 -20.99 -12.47
CA SER A 653 15.89 -20.72 -13.46
C SER A 653 15.51 -19.61 -14.42
N LEU A 654 16.54 -18.98 -15.00
CA LEU A 654 16.46 -18.04 -16.08
C LEU A 654 17.11 -18.71 -17.30
N GLU A 655 16.36 -18.88 -18.38
CA GLU A 655 16.78 -19.64 -19.55
C GLU A 655 16.59 -18.84 -20.86
N GLY A 656 17.12 -19.33 -21.97
CA GLY A 656 16.95 -18.74 -23.29
C GLY A 656 18.10 -17.84 -23.74
N ASP A 657 17.79 -16.84 -24.55
CA ASP A 657 18.74 -16.05 -25.32
C ASP A 657 19.31 -14.84 -24.54
N ILE A 658 19.67 -15.03 -23.28
CA ILE A 658 20.13 -13.97 -22.36
C ILE A 658 21.32 -13.19 -22.93
N ARG A 659 22.21 -13.87 -23.67
CA ARG A 659 23.43 -13.27 -24.23
C ARG A 659 23.19 -12.37 -25.43
N GLN A 660 21.99 -12.35 -26.02
CA GLN A 660 21.64 -11.46 -27.13
C GLN A 660 21.33 -10.03 -26.66
N VAL A 661 21.19 -9.84 -25.40
CA VAL A 661 20.89 -8.55 -24.75
C VAL A 661 22.08 -8.15 -23.88
N ASN A 662 22.41 -6.87 -23.86
CA ASN A 662 23.56 -6.36 -23.14
C ASN A 662 23.19 -5.67 -21.82
N ASP A 663 21.97 -5.17 -21.71
CA ASP A 663 21.49 -4.48 -20.49
C ASP A 663 19.97 -4.51 -20.40
N ILE A 664 19.46 -4.23 -19.19
CA ILE A 664 18.05 -4.04 -18.92
C ILE A 664 17.84 -2.76 -18.11
N GLU A 665 16.90 -1.93 -18.54
CA GLU A 665 16.57 -0.66 -17.91
C GLU A 665 15.12 -0.60 -17.48
N PHE A 666 14.87 -0.15 -16.23
CA PHE A 666 13.53 0.03 -15.68
C PHE A 666 13.13 1.50 -15.76
N VAL A 667 12.08 1.79 -16.51
CA VAL A 667 11.56 3.13 -16.73
C VAL A 667 10.29 3.31 -15.91
N ASP A 668 10.44 3.81 -14.69
CA ASP A 668 9.36 4.06 -13.75
C ASP A 668 8.89 5.53 -13.76
N GLN A 669 7.84 5.81 -13.02
CA GLN A 669 7.25 7.14 -12.85
C GLN A 669 7.98 8.02 -11.83
N ASN A 670 9.04 7.53 -11.18
CA ASN A 670 9.81 8.30 -10.21
C ASN A 670 10.47 9.52 -10.88
N PRO A 671 10.61 10.63 -10.16
CA PRO A 671 11.32 11.82 -10.67
C PRO A 671 12.71 11.47 -11.23
N ILE A 672 13.10 12.15 -12.31
CA ILE A 672 14.41 11.97 -13.00
C ILE A 672 15.62 12.34 -12.14
N GLY A 673 15.41 12.77 -10.90
CA GLY A 673 16.44 13.02 -9.91
C GLY A 673 15.85 13.41 -8.58
N LYS A 674 16.61 13.20 -7.50
CA LYS A 674 16.19 13.47 -6.13
C LYS A 674 16.26 14.96 -5.74
N SER A 675 16.97 15.78 -6.53
CA SER A 675 17.16 17.20 -6.27
C SER A 675 16.12 18.05 -6.99
N SER A 676 15.62 19.10 -6.35
CA SER A 676 14.81 20.16 -6.95
C SER A 676 15.44 20.82 -8.18
N ARG A 677 16.77 20.69 -8.34
CA ARG A 677 17.56 21.17 -9.48
C ARG A 677 17.58 20.21 -10.68
N SER A 678 17.06 18.98 -10.53
CA SER A 678 16.92 18.06 -11.66
C SER A 678 15.85 18.57 -12.61
N ASN A 679 16.16 18.58 -13.92
CA ASN A 679 15.26 19.10 -14.96
C ASN A 679 15.44 18.35 -16.29
N PRO A 680 14.49 18.44 -17.23
CA PRO A 680 14.52 17.72 -18.49
C PRO A 680 15.76 18.02 -19.34
N VAL A 681 16.16 19.29 -19.45
CA VAL A 681 17.29 19.69 -20.34
C VAL A 681 18.63 19.14 -19.87
N THR A 682 18.82 19.01 -18.55
CA THR A 682 20.03 18.38 -17.99
C THR A 682 19.99 16.88 -18.19
N TYR A 683 18.84 16.25 -18.01
CA TYR A 683 18.70 14.80 -18.13
C TYR A 683 19.00 14.30 -19.55
N VAL A 684 18.47 14.98 -20.58
CA VAL A 684 18.78 14.65 -22.00
C VAL A 684 20.14 15.17 -22.45
N LYS A 685 20.95 15.71 -21.53
CA LYS A 685 22.32 16.26 -21.79
C LYS A 685 22.38 17.37 -22.84
N ALA A 686 21.29 18.07 -23.09
CA ALA A 686 21.26 19.24 -23.96
C ALA A 686 21.86 20.47 -23.25
N TYR A 687 21.75 20.53 -21.93
CA TYR A 687 22.26 21.64 -21.15
C TYR A 687 23.79 21.81 -21.24
N ASP A 688 24.52 20.72 -21.42
CA ASP A 688 25.98 20.77 -21.58
C ASP A 688 26.38 21.54 -22.85
N GLU A 689 25.64 21.37 -23.93
CA GLU A 689 25.89 22.13 -25.18
C GLU A 689 25.43 23.59 -25.03
N ILE A 690 24.33 23.85 -24.33
CA ILE A 690 23.86 25.22 -24.04
C ILE A 690 24.89 25.96 -23.19
N ARG A 691 25.43 25.36 -22.14
CA ARG A 691 26.47 25.98 -21.30
C ARG A 691 27.74 26.29 -22.09
N LYS A 692 28.18 25.43 -22.99
CA LYS A 692 29.30 25.67 -23.90
C LYS A 692 29.01 26.86 -24.80
N LEU A 693 27.80 26.92 -25.39
CA LEU A 693 27.38 28.03 -26.25
C LEU A 693 27.47 29.38 -25.53
N PHE A 694 27.04 29.45 -24.24
CA PHE A 694 27.14 30.67 -23.45
C PHE A 694 28.60 31.01 -23.06
N ALA A 695 29.42 30.02 -22.73
CA ALA A 695 30.85 30.25 -22.46
C ALA A 695 31.62 30.73 -23.69
N ASP A 696 31.14 30.45 -24.88
CA ASP A 696 31.75 30.91 -26.13
C ASP A 696 31.39 32.37 -26.48
N GLN A 697 30.45 33.01 -25.79
CA GLN A 697 30.05 34.35 -26.05
C GLN A 697 31.20 35.35 -25.73
N PRO A 698 31.32 36.48 -26.48
CA PRO A 698 32.39 37.44 -26.29
C PRO A 698 32.51 37.93 -24.84
N LEU A 699 31.41 38.30 -24.21
CA LEU A 699 31.40 38.78 -22.85
C LEU A 699 31.87 37.72 -21.85
N ALA A 700 31.42 36.47 -22.01
CA ALA A 700 31.82 35.33 -21.17
C ALA A 700 33.35 35.08 -21.27
N LYS A 701 33.91 35.13 -22.48
CA LYS A 701 35.36 35.02 -22.71
C LYS A 701 36.14 36.15 -22.09
N GLN A 702 35.62 37.37 -22.18
CA GLN A 702 36.25 38.56 -21.58
C GLN A 702 36.27 38.46 -20.06
N MET A 703 35.21 37.93 -19.46
CA MET A 703 35.08 37.74 -18.02
C MET A 703 35.71 36.43 -17.50
N GLY A 704 36.23 35.59 -18.37
CA GLY A 704 36.85 34.32 -18.01
C GLY A 704 35.83 33.24 -17.54
N TYR A 705 34.57 33.37 -17.95
CA TYR A 705 33.52 32.43 -17.52
C TYR A 705 33.58 31.12 -18.32
N SER A 706 33.86 30.03 -17.63
CA SER A 706 33.82 28.68 -18.20
C SER A 706 32.36 28.15 -18.30
N ALA A 707 32.18 27.05 -19.01
CA ALA A 707 30.87 26.40 -19.09
C ALA A 707 30.29 26.00 -17.70
N GLY A 708 31.15 25.77 -16.71
CA GLY A 708 30.74 25.52 -15.32
C GLY A 708 30.08 26.74 -14.65
N TYR A 709 30.41 27.94 -15.09
CA TYR A 709 29.85 29.18 -14.54
C TYR A 709 28.34 29.32 -14.85
N PHE A 710 27.91 28.79 -15.99
CA PHE A 710 26.51 28.73 -16.40
C PHE A 710 25.75 27.51 -15.85
N SER A 711 26.29 26.87 -14.81
CA SER A 711 25.63 25.75 -14.14
C SER A 711 24.96 26.20 -12.84
N PHE A 712 23.70 25.89 -12.64
CA PHE A 712 23.02 26.08 -11.36
C PHE A 712 23.39 25.01 -10.30
N ASN A 713 24.17 23.97 -10.67
CA ASN A 713 24.61 22.92 -9.75
C ASN A 713 26.01 23.18 -9.14
N THR A 714 26.85 23.98 -9.82
CA THR A 714 28.22 24.26 -9.40
C THR A 714 28.35 25.71 -8.89
N GLU A 715 29.28 25.93 -8.00
CA GLU A 715 29.60 27.28 -7.54
C GLU A 715 30.21 28.13 -8.66
N GLY A 716 29.99 29.45 -8.60
CA GLY A 716 30.44 30.41 -9.59
C GLY A 716 29.32 31.37 -9.98
N GLY A 717 28.58 31.06 -11.03
CA GLY A 717 27.53 31.96 -11.53
C GLY A 717 26.12 31.71 -10.95
N ARG A 718 25.91 30.67 -10.15
CA ARG A 718 24.62 30.42 -9.48
C ARG A 718 24.37 31.39 -8.33
N CYS A 719 23.12 31.67 -8.01
CA CYS A 719 22.72 32.36 -6.80
C CYS A 719 23.23 31.61 -5.56
N GLU A 720 23.87 32.31 -4.63
CA GLU A 720 24.46 31.70 -3.43
C GLU A 720 23.42 31.39 -2.36
N GLU A 721 22.38 32.19 -2.23
CA GLU A 721 21.30 32.02 -1.26
C GLU A 721 20.49 30.79 -1.54
N CYS A 722 19.86 30.69 -2.71
CA CYS A 722 19.06 29.50 -3.10
C CYS A 722 19.94 28.39 -3.70
N LYS A 723 21.23 28.53 -3.80
CA LYS A 723 22.19 27.58 -4.38
C LYS A 723 21.78 27.06 -5.79
N GLY A 724 21.13 27.94 -6.56
CA GLY A 724 20.65 27.64 -7.91
C GLY A 724 19.26 26.97 -8.01
N GLU A 725 18.51 26.90 -6.93
CA GLU A 725 17.15 26.35 -6.94
C GLU A 725 16.11 27.36 -7.44
N GLY A 726 16.37 28.66 -7.23
CA GLY A 726 15.40 29.72 -7.52
C GLY A 726 14.38 29.93 -6.41
N THR A 727 14.25 28.97 -5.51
CA THR A 727 13.33 28.97 -4.37
C THR A 727 14.06 28.62 -3.09
N VAL A 728 13.50 29.02 -1.95
CA VAL A 728 13.94 28.65 -0.60
C VAL A 728 12.83 27.88 0.07
N THR A 729 13.13 26.68 0.52
CA THR A 729 12.17 25.84 1.23
C THR A 729 12.31 26.05 2.73
N VAL A 730 11.22 26.45 3.38
CA VAL A 730 11.12 26.55 4.84
C VAL A 730 10.44 25.28 5.34
N GLU A 731 11.21 24.42 6.00
CA GLU A 731 10.70 23.18 6.58
C GLU A 731 9.79 23.49 7.78
N MET A 732 8.58 22.96 7.77
CA MET A 732 7.58 23.14 8.82
C MET A 732 7.39 21.82 9.58
N GLN A 733 7.60 21.82 10.91
CA GLN A 733 7.56 20.59 11.72
C GLN A 733 6.21 19.85 11.70
N PHE A 734 5.10 20.57 11.49
CA PHE A 734 3.74 20.02 11.59
C PHE A 734 2.85 20.31 10.37
N MET A 735 3.40 20.94 9.33
CA MET A 735 2.66 21.33 8.11
C MET A 735 3.52 21.02 6.87
N ALA A 736 2.92 21.12 5.69
CA ALA A 736 3.66 21.03 4.44
C ALA A 736 4.73 22.15 4.37
N ASP A 737 5.90 21.82 3.83
CA ASP A 737 6.99 22.76 3.65
C ASP A 737 6.55 23.97 2.81
N LEU A 738 6.94 25.15 3.21
CA LEU A 738 6.63 26.38 2.49
C LEU A 738 7.77 26.67 1.50
N VAL A 739 7.45 26.70 0.21
CA VAL A 739 8.39 27.03 -0.86
C VAL A 739 8.18 28.49 -1.25
N LEU A 740 9.19 29.31 -0.99
CA LEU A 740 9.19 30.75 -1.30
C LEU A 740 10.16 31.05 -2.45
N GLU A 741 9.84 32.06 -3.25
CA GLU A 741 10.76 32.57 -4.25
C GLU A 741 11.99 33.18 -3.55
N CYS A 742 13.18 32.89 -4.08
CA CYS A 742 14.42 33.45 -3.53
C CYS A 742 14.47 34.97 -3.70
N GLU A 743 14.60 35.68 -2.60
CA GLU A 743 14.62 37.16 -2.60
C GLU A 743 15.83 37.76 -3.34
N SER A 744 17.01 37.11 -3.33
CA SER A 744 18.22 37.59 -4.00
C SER A 744 18.17 37.47 -5.51
N CYS A 745 17.67 36.38 -6.05
CA CYS A 745 17.67 36.13 -7.50
C CYS A 745 16.30 36.26 -8.15
N HIS A 746 15.23 36.44 -7.37
CA HIS A 746 13.86 36.53 -7.86
C HIS A 746 13.52 35.37 -8.82
N GLY A 747 13.74 34.17 -8.36
CA GLY A 747 13.49 32.95 -9.13
C GLY A 747 14.48 32.61 -10.26
N LYS A 748 15.41 33.54 -10.58
CA LYS A 748 16.27 33.41 -11.78
C LYS A 748 17.44 32.47 -11.62
N ARG A 749 17.70 31.90 -10.43
CA ARG A 749 18.72 30.87 -10.15
C ARG A 749 20.20 31.31 -10.27
N PHE A 750 20.48 32.37 -11.00
CA PHE A 750 21.83 32.87 -11.30
C PHE A 750 22.07 34.24 -10.72
N LYS A 751 23.35 34.61 -10.58
CA LYS A 751 23.79 35.96 -10.28
C LYS A 751 23.50 36.90 -11.46
N ASN A 752 23.34 38.19 -11.18
CA ASN A 752 23.08 39.18 -12.23
C ASN A 752 24.16 39.19 -13.30
N ASP A 753 25.44 39.10 -12.90
CA ASP A 753 26.61 39.13 -13.82
C ASP A 753 26.53 37.96 -14.82
N THR A 754 26.05 36.80 -14.39
CA THR A 754 25.83 35.63 -15.27
C THR A 754 24.72 35.90 -16.27
N LEU A 755 23.68 36.62 -15.88
CA LEU A 755 22.52 36.97 -16.70
C LEU A 755 22.81 38.07 -17.74
N GLU A 756 23.91 38.79 -17.59
CA GLU A 756 24.36 39.80 -18.57
C GLU A 756 24.88 39.12 -19.86
N VAL A 757 25.41 37.89 -19.76
CA VAL A 757 25.82 37.13 -20.93
C VAL A 757 24.59 36.68 -21.71
N LYS A 758 24.50 37.07 -22.98
CA LYS A 758 23.37 36.79 -23.85
C LYS A 758 23.84 36.11 -25.15
N PHE A 759 23.03 35.20 -25.61
CA PHE A 759 23.08 34.62 -26.95
C PHE A 759 21.84 35.07 -27.70
N GLU A 760 22.01 35.78 -28.82
CA GLU A 760 20.90 36.34 -29.62
C GLU A 760 19.81 37.04 -28.77
N GLY A 761 20.27 37.89 -27.83
CA GLY A 761 19.38 38.65 -26.96
C GLY A 761 18.78 37.92 -25.77
N LYS A 762 18.98 36.59 -25.65
CA LYS A 762 18.48 35.75 -24.54
C LYS A 762 19.60 35.37 -23.59
N ASN A 763 19.41 35.53 -22.28
CA ASN A 763 20.30 35.02 -21.25
C ASN A 763 20.01 33.54 -20.92
N ILE A 764 20.84 32.95 -20.07
CA ILE A 764 20.71 31.52 -19.70
C ILE A 764 19.38 31.22 -19.00
N TYR A 765 18.83 32.11 -18.20
CA TYR A 765 17.54 31.97 -17.54
C TYR A 765 16.39 32.01 -18.59
N ASP A 766 16.44 32.96 -19.54
CA ASP A 766 15.44 33.05 -20.61
C ASP A 766 15.37 31.75 -21.41
N ILE A 767 16.54 31.10 -21.66
CA ILE A 767 16.57 29.78 -22.32
C ILE A 767 15.92 28.69 -21.46
N LEU A 768 16.19 28.65 -20.18
CA LEU A 768 15.59 27.66 -19.26
C LEU A 768 14.08 27.82 -19.13
N GLU A 769 13.56 29.04 -19.28
CA GLU A 769 12.12 29.35 -19.27
C GLU A 769 11.42 29.06 -20.62
N MET A 770 12.16 28.84 -21.68
CA MET A 770 11.57 28.39 -22.95
C MET A 770 10.97 27.00 -22.81
N THR A 771 9.85 26.79 -23.48
CA THR A 771 9.35 25.42 -23.73
C THR A 771 10.27 24.70 -24.69
N VAL A 772 10.22 23.36 -24.67
CA VAL A 772 11.00 22.53 -25.63
C VAL A 772 10.73 22.95 -27.07
N ASN A 773 9.47 23.20 -27.46
CA ASN A 773 9.12 23.66 -28.80
C ASN A 773 9.76 25.01 -29.14
N GLN A 774 9.66 26.00 -28.24
CA GLN A 774 10.27 27.30 -28.45
C GLN A 774 11.80 27.24 -28.55
N ALA A 775 12.42 26.38 -27.71
CA ALA A 775 13.85 26.20 -27.75
C ALA A 775 14.31 25.54 -29.05
N ILE A 776 13.57 24.54 -29.55
CA ILE A 776 13.88 23.92 -30.85
C ILE A 776 13.76 24.93 -31.97
N GLU A 777 12.71 25.76 -31.99
CA GLU A 777 12.53 26.84 -32.99
C GLU A 777 13.68 27.83 -32.92
N PHE A 778 13.95 28.39 -31.73
CA PHE A 778 15.02 29.36 -31.48
C PHE A 778 16.41 28.84 -31.90
N PHE A 779 16.77 27.63 -31.46
CA PHE A 779 18.08 27.06 -31.81
C PHE A 779 18.17 26.61 -33.26
N THR A 780 17.06 26.32 -33.93
CA THR A 780 17.02 26.04 -35.38
C THR A 780 17.30 27.31 -36.18
N GLU A 781 16.64 28.42 -35.84
CA GLU A 781 16.86 29.72 -36.47
C GLU A 781 18.32 30.19 -36.36
N HIS A 782 18.99 29.89 -35.25
CA HIS A 782 20.38 30.25 -34.99
C HIS A 782 21.38 29.13 -35.25
N ASN A 783 21.02 28.13 -36.05
CA ASN A 783 21.89 27.03 -36.57
C ASN A 783 22.56 26.16 -35.47
N GLN A 784 21.97 26.04 -34.29
CA GLN A 784 22.49 25.23 -33.17
C GLN A 784 22.06 23.76 -33.29
N LYS A 785 22.43 23.10 -34.36
CA LYS A 785 21.98 21.73 -34.73
C LYS A 785 22.21 20.68 -33.62
N LYS A 786 23.30 20.79 -32.85
CA LYS A 786 23.61 19.84 -31.75
C LYS A 786 22.60 19.91 -30.62
N ILE A 787 22.18 21.12 -30.25
CA ILE A 787 21.18 21.35 -29.19
C ILE A 787 19.82 20.86 -29.67
N VAL A 788 19.42 21.24 -30.89
CA VAL A 788 18.16 20.80 -31.49
C VAL A 788 18.04 19.27 -31.53
N LYS A 789 19.14 18.58 -31.96
CA LYS A 789 19.17 17.11 -32.00
C LYS A 789 18.89 16.46 -30.66
N LYS A 790 19.40 17.03 -29.55
CA LYS A 790 19.18 16.50 -28.20
C LYS A 790 17.82 16.88 -27.63
N LEU A 791 17.21 17.98 -28.09
CA LEU A 791 15.87 18.40 -27.63
C LEU A 791 14.73 17.73 -28.39
N ARG A 792 14.95 17.37 -29.67
CA ARG A 792 13.90 16.79 -30.54
C ARG A 792 13.22 15.56 -29.95
N PRO A 793 13.92 14.59 -29.32
CA PRO A 793 13.29 13.45 -28.68
C PRO A 793 12.25 13.82 -27.59
N LEU A 794 12.44 14.94 -26.88
CA LEU A 794 11.44 15.44 -25.93
C LEU A 794 10.16 15.89 -26.65
N GLN A 795 10.28 16.48 -27.82
CA GLN A 795 9.13 16.84 -28.66
C GLN A 795 8.43 15.59 -29.21
N ASP A 796 9.20 14.61 -29.68
CA ASP A 796 8.71 13.36 -30.29
C ASP A 796 7.86 12.54 -29.29
N VAL A 797 8.24 12.54 -27.99
CA VAL A 797 7.44 11.89 -26.93
C VAL A 797 6.29 12.75 -26.40
N GLY A 798 5.97 13.86 -27.06
CA GLY A 798 4.83 14.72 -26.70
C GLY A 798 5.11 15.71 -25.57
N LEU A 799 6.36 15.96 -25.18
CA LEU A 799 6.76 16.89 -24.11
C LEU A 799 7.18 18.27 -24.64
N GLY A 800 6.73 18.66 -25.82
CA GLY A 800 7.09 19.95 -26.42
C GLY A 800 6.65 21.19 -25.60
N TYR A 801 5.72 21.03 -24.67
CA TYR A 801 5.15 22.11 -23.87
C TYR A 801 5.86 22.37 -22.55
N ILE A 802 6.67 21.44 -22.03
CA ILE A 802 7.38 21.61 -20.77
C ILE A 802 8.53 22.63 -20.94
N LYS A 803 8.85 23.38 -19.87
CA LYS A 803 9.99 24.27 -19.86
C LYS A 803 11.29 23.50 -19.71
N LEU A 804 12.36 23.94 -20.37
CA LEU A 804 13.67 23.31 -20.29
C LEU A 804 14.20 23.19 -18.87
N GLY A 805 14.02 24.25 -18.07
CA GLY A 805 14.45 24.33 -16.68
C GLY A 805 13.43 23.90 -15.64
N GLN A 806 12.29 23.30 -16.04
CA GLN A 806 11.26 22.86 -15.12
C GLN A 806 11.79 21.79 -14.16
N SER A 807 11.57 21.98 -12.85
CA SER A 807 12.00 20.99 -11.85
C SER A 807 11.30 19.65 -12.05
N SER A 808 12.03 18.55 -11.93
CA SER A 808 11.47 17.20 -12.03
C SER A 808 10.42 16.90 -10.95
N SER A 809 10.48 17.58 -9.81
CA SER A 809 9.48 17.45 -8.74
C SER A 809 8.11 18.03 -9.10
N THR A 810 8.06 18.93 -10.10
CA THR A 810 6.81 19.53 -10.61
C THR A 810 6.24 18.82 -11.82
N LEU A 811 6.96 17.83 -12.35
CA LEU A 811 6.50 16.99 -13.45
C LEU A 811 5.61 15.87 -12.88
N SER A 812 4.56 15.52 -13.62
CA SER A 812 3.76 14.33 -13.32
C SER A 812 4.60 13.05 -13.48
N GLY A 813 4.14 11.93 -12.91
CA GLY A 813 4.82 10.64 -13.06
C GLY A 813 5.01 10.23 -14.52
N GLY A 814 3.97 10.40 -15.35
CA GLY A 814 4.03 10.11 -16.77
C GLY A 814 4.95 11.06 -17.56
N GLU A 815 5.04 12.34 -17.18
CA GLU A 815 6.00 13.28 -17.78
C GLU A 815 7.43 12.88 -17.47
N ASN A 816 7.73 12.53 -16.21
CA ASN A 816 9.05 12.04 -15.81
C ASN A 816 9.46 10.80 -16.59
N GLN A 817 8.54 9.87 -16.78
CA GLN A 817 8.77 8.64 -17.55
C GLN A 817 9.06 8.94 -19.03
N ARG A 818 8.32 9.85 -19.65
CA ARG A 818 8.55 10.28 -21.04
C ARG A 818 9.88 11.03 -21.20
N VAL A 819 10.34 11.79 -20.21
CA VAL A 819 11.70 12.38 -20.23
C VAL A 819 12.77 11.28 -20.26
N LYS A 820 12.59 10.20 -19.47
CA LYS A 820 13.50 9.04 -19.50
C LYS A 820 13.47 8.37 -20.88
N LEU A 821 12.29 8.17 -21.45
CA LEU A 821 12.12 7.63 -22.81
C LEU A 821 12.83 8.49 -23.87
N ALA A 822 12.66 9.83 -23.81
CA ALA A 822 13.34 10.76 -24.71
C ALA A 822 14.86 10.66 -24.61
N TYR A 823 15.41 10.47 -23.43
CA TYR A 823 16.85 10.24 -23.25
C TYR A 823 17.33 9.00 -23.99
N PHE A 824 16.64 7.87 -23.85
CA PHE A 824 17.01 6.64 -24.56
C PHE A 824 16.89 6.78 -26.08
N LEU A 825 15.87 7.49 -26.57
CA LEU A 825 15.73 7.83 -27.99
C LEU A 825 16.85 8.75 -28.50
N SER A 826 17.49 9.53 -27.64
CA SER A 826 18.59 10.42 -28.01
C SER A 826 19.93 9.71 -28.22
N ILE A 827 20.08 8.46 -27.77
CA ILE A 827 21.31 7.67 -27.88
C ILE A 827 21.40 7.01 -29.26
N GLU A 828 22.43 7.36 -30.06
CA GLU A 828 22.54 6.92 -31.43
C GLU A 828 23.11 5.50 -31.61
N LYS A 829 24.01 5.08 -30.72
CA LYS A 829 24.62 3.75 -30.72
C LYS A 829 24.28 3.01 -29.44
N ALA A 830 23.04 2.55 -29.35
CA ALA A 830 22.63 1.73 -28.23
C ALA A 830 22.88 0.25 -28.55
N GLN A 831 23.43 -0.47 -27.58
CA GLN A 831 23.47 -1.94 -27.65
C GLN A 831 22.07 -2.48 -27.41
N PRO A 832 21.74 -3.70 -27.92
CA PRO A 832 20.44 -4.32 -27.62
C PRO A 832 20.13 -4.32 -26.12
N THR A 833 19.05 -3.65 -25.75
CA THR A 833 18.64 -3.42 -24.35
C THR A 833 17.19 -3.80 -24.20
N ILE A 834 16.82 -4.38 -23.05
CA ILE A 834 15.43 -4.56 -22.66
C ILE A 834 14.99 -3.32 -21.88
N PHE A 835 13.95 -2.66 -22.34
CA PHE A 835 13.30 -1.58 -21.59
C PHE A 835 12.03 -2.10 -20.94
N VAL A 836 11.96 -1.96 -19.62
CA VAL A 836 10.78 -2.29 -18.84
C VAL A 836 10.06 -1.00 -18.49
N PHE A 837 8.81 -0.85 -18.92
CA PHE A 837 7.96 0.29 -18.63
C PHE A 837 6.86 -0.12 -17.64
N ASP A 838 6.64 0.68 -16.60
CA ASP A 838 5.59 0.47 -15.60
C ASP A 838 4.49 1.50 -15.79
N GLU A 839 3.35 1.06 -16.31
CA GLU A 839 2.13 1.85 -16.61
C GLU A 839 2.43 3.17 -17.35
N PRO A 840 3.02 3.12 -18.57
CA PRO A 840 3.47 4.32 -19.28
C PRO A 840 2.35 5.21 -19.81
N THR A 841 1.10 4.75 -19.81
CA THR A 841 -0.06 5.56 -20.24
C THR A 841 -0.67 6.40 -19.12
N THR A 842 -0.14 6.32 -17.92
CA THR A 842 -0.61 7.08 -16.76
C THR A 842 -0.69 8.59 -17.06
N GLY A 843 -1.87 9.18 -16.90
CA GLY A 843 -2.12 10.60 -17.15
C GLY A 843 -2.06 11.02 -18.63
N LEU A 844 -2.15 10.07 -19.56
CA LEU A 844 -2.11 10.33 -20.98
C LEU A 844 -3.50 10.32 -21.61
N HIS A 845 -3.76 11.34 -22.42
CA HIS A 845 -4.90 11.36 -23.31
C HIS A 845 -4.66 10.41 -24.51
N PHE A 846 -5.72 9.92 -25.14
CA PHE A 846 -5.66 9.04 -26.34
C PHE A 846 -4.67 9.51 -27.42
N HIS A 847 -4.65 10.80 -27.71
CA HIS A 847 -3.71 11.38 -28.67
C HIS A 847 -2.24 11.26 -28.24
N ASP A 848 -1.97 11.38 -26.94
CA ASP A 848 -0.62 11.24 -26.39
C ASP A 848 -0.18 9.77 -26.37
N ILE A 849 -1.13 8.83 -26.20
CA ILE A 849 -0.87 7.38 -26.28
C ILE A 849 -0.41 7.00 -27.69
N LYS A 850 -1.03 7.58 -28.73
CA LYS A 850 -0.59 7.36 -30.13
C LYS A 850 0.87 7.73 -30.33
N LYS A 851 1.30 8.89 -29.84
CA LYS A 851 2.72 9.33 -29.89
C LYS A 851 3.65 8.43 -29.09
N LEU A 852 3.18 7.94 -27.94
CA LEU A 852 3.95 7.01 -27.13
C LEU A 852 4.19 5.69 -27.88
N LEU A 853 3.20 5.15 -28.57
CA LEU A 853 3.33 3.94 -29.40
C LEU A 853 4.31 4.16 -30.55
N GLU A 854 4.29 5.32 -31.22
CA GLU A 854 5.29 5.68 -32.24
C GLU A 854 6.71 5.70 -31.66
N ALA A 855 6.89 6.20 -30.43
CA ALA A 855 8.19 6.19 -29.74
C ALA A 855 8.65 4.76 -29.39
N PHE A 856 7.74 3.89 -29.00
CA PHE A 856 8.01 2.47 -28.75
C PHE A 856 8.45 1.75 -30.02
N ASP A 857 7.77 1.98 -31.13
CA ASP A 857 8.14 1.44 -32.43
C ASP A 857 9.54 1.90 -32.88
N ALA A 858 9.89 3.17 -32.60
CA ALA A 858 11.22 3.69 -32.87
C ALA A 858 12.32 3.00 -32.03
N LEU A 859 12.05 2.60 -30.79
CA LEU A 859 12.99 1.83 -29.98
C LEU A 859 13.16 0.40 -30.52
N ILE A 860 12.06 -0.28 -30.84
CA ILE A 860 12.11 -1.66 -31.37
C ILE A 860 12.84 -1.68 -32.69
N SER A 861 12.60 -0.70 -33.58
CA SER A 861 13.28 -0.57 -34.86
C SER A 861 14.80 -0.40 -34.74
N ARG A 862 15.31 0.00 -33.57
CA ARG A 862 16.75 0.08 -33.25
C ARG A 862 17.30 -1.21 -32.64
N GLY A 863 16.51 -2.27 -32.56
CA GLY A 863 16.91 -3.58 -32.03
C GLY A 863 16.74 -3.73 -30.51
N HIS A 864 15.90 -2.91 -29.89
CA HIS A 864 15.57 -3.05 -28.46
C HIS A 864 14.34 -3.93 -28.25
N THR A 865 14.19 -4.44 -27.05
CA THR A 865 13.02 -5.19 -26.59
C THR A 865 12.24 -4.36 -25.60
N LEU A 866 10.91 -4.36 -25.70
CA LEU A 866 10.04 -3.68 -24.75
C LEU A 866 9.23 -4.68 -23.95
N VAL A 867 9.22 -4.52 -22.63
CA VAL A 867 8.34 -5.22 -21.71
C VAL A 867 7.54 -4.15 -20.95
N ILE A 868 6.24 -4.14 -21.10
CA ILE A 868 5.37 -3.07 -20.62
C ILE A 868 4.35 -3.66 -19.67
N ILE A 869 4.28 -3.17 -18.44
CA ILE A 869 3.16 -3.45 -17.53
C ILE A 869 2.06 -2.45 -17.87
N GLU A 870 0.90 -2.93 -18.32
CA GLU A 870 -0.17 -2.05 -18.78
C GLU A 870 -1.57 -2.63 -18.58
N HIS A 871 -2.54 -1.70 -18.47
CA HIS A 871 -3.98 -1.99 -18.38
C HIS A 871 -4.78 -1.34 -19.52
N ASN A 872 -4.19 -0.38 -20.22
CA ASN A 872 -4.85 0.34 -21.31
C ASN A 872 -5.06 -0.57 -22.51
N MET A 873 -6.33 -0.79 -22.88
CA MET A 873 -6.70 -1.69 -23.97
C MET A 873 -6.17 -1.23 -25.33
N ASP A 874 -5.98 0.07 -25.54
CA ASP A 874 -5.44 0.60 -26.80
C ASP A 874 -3.94 0.32 -26.96
N VAL A 875 -3.20 0.18 -25.86
CA VAL A 875 -1.80 -0.30 -25.90
C VAL A 875 -1.75 -1.82 -26.04
N ILE A 876 -2.60 -2.53 -25.29
CA ILE A 876 -2.62 -4.01 -25.31
C ILE A 876 -2.95 -4.53 -26.72
N LYS A 877 -3.93 -3.93 -27.41
CA LYS A 877 -4.30 -4.34 -28.79
C LYS A 877 -3.19 -4.13 -29.81
N CYS A 878 -2.24 -3.22 -29.52
CA CYS A 878 -1.08 -2.94 -30.38
C CYS A 878 0.16 -3.78 -30.05
N ALA A 879 0.10 -4.63 -29.01
CA ALA A 879 1.22 -5.46 -28.59
C ALA A 879 1.52 -6.58 -29.60
N ASP A 880 2.79 -7.00 -29.70
CA ASP A 880 3.18 -8.18 -30.46
C ASP A 880 2.95 -9.47 -29.65
N HIS A 881 3.08 -9.36 -28.31
CA HIS A 881 2.87 -10.46 -27.40
C HIS A 881 2.24 -9.94 -26.09
N VAL A 882 1.25 -10.64 -25.58
CA VAL A 882 0.55 -10.32 -24.35
C VAL A 882 0.73 -11.45 -23.35
N ILE A 883 1.01 -11.11 -22.10
CA ILE A 883 1.09 -12.03 -20.96
C ILE A 883 0.02 -11.58 -19.96
N ASP A 884 -1.03 -12.37 -19.78
CA ASP A 884 -2.14 -12.06 -18.88
C ASP A 884 -2.05 -12.88 -17.60
N LEU A 885 -1.96 -12.18 -16.45
CA LEU A 885 -1.87 -12.77 -15.13
C LEU A 885 -3.20 -12.63 -14.37
N GLY A 886 -3.58 -13.69 -13.68
CA GLY A 886 -4.84 -13.70 -12.92
C GLY A 886 -5.15 -15.03 -12.26
N PRO A 887 -6.45 -15.42 -12.29
CA PRO A 887 -7.62 -14.65 -12.79
C PRO A 887 -8.02 -13.51 -11.86
N GLU A 888 -7.72 -13.59 -10.56
CA GLU A 888 -8.05 -12.60 -9.55
C GLU A 888 -6.77 -11.96 -8.96
N GLY A 889 -6.94 -11.02 -8.02
CA GLY A 889 -5.86 -10.44 -7.24
C GLY A 889 -5.55 -11.23 -5.95
N GLY A 890 -4.37 -11.01 -5.37
CA GLY A 890 -3.94 -11.65 -4.13
C GLY A 890 -3.76 -13.15 -4.25
N ASP A 891 -4.16 -13.91 -3.24
CA ASP A 891 -3.96 -15.37 -3.16
C ASP A 891 -4.69 -16.16 -4.27
N MET A 892 -5.76 -15.59 -4.81
CA MET A 892 -6.51 -16.18 -5.92
C MET A 892 -5.92 -15.84 -7.30
N GLY A 893 -4.89 -14.99 -7.33
CA GLY A 893 -4.13 -14.60 -8.51
C GLY A 893 -2.83 -15.38 -8.66
N GLY A 894 -1.90 -14.81 -9.41
CA GLY A 894 -0.55 -15.33 -9.54
C GLY A 894 -0.38 -16.47 -10.55
N ASN A 895 -1.40 -16.76 -11.33
CA ASN A 895 -1.35 -17.73 -12.42
C ASN A 895 -1.16 -17.04 -13.77
N LEU A 896 -0.54 -17.73 -14.72
CA LEU A 896 -0.55 -17.34 -16.13
C LEU A 896 -1.89 -17.77 -16.73
N VAL A 897 -2.75 -16.81 -17.06
CA VAL A 897 -4.09 -17.06 -17.62
C VAL A 897 -4.02 -17.29 -19.12
N ALA A 898 -3.30 -16.41 -19.81
CA ALA A 898 -3.09 -16.47 -21.25
C ALA A 898 -1.75 -15.86 -21.65
N ALA A 899 -1.15 -16.34 -22.71
CA ALA A 899 0.03 -15.76 -23.36
C ALA A 899 -0.05 -15.99 -24.86
N GLY A 900 0.15 -14.94 -25.66
CA GLY A 900 0.06 -15.00 -27.11
C GLY A 900 -0.16 -13.63 -27.74
N THR A 901 -0.62 -13.60 -28.99
CA THR A 901 -1.03 -12.34 -29.63
C THR A 901 -2.29 -11.77 -28.99
N PRO A 902 -2.59 -10.49 -29.15
CA PRO A 902 -3.84 -9.90 -28.64
C PRO A 902 -5.09 -10.68 -29.05
N GLU A 903 -5.13 -11.19 -30.29
CA GLU A 903 -6.26 -11.96 -30.84
C GLU A 903 -6.38 -13.35 -30.18
N GLU A 904 -5.24 -13.95 -29.79
CA GLU A 904 -5.24 -15.23 -29.07
C GLU A 904 -5.73 -15.05 -27.64
N VAL A 905 -5.29 -14.00 -26.98
CA VAL A 905 -5.75 -13.66 -25.61
C VAL A 905 -7.24 -13.29 -25.61
N ALA A 906 -7.73 -12.58 -26.63
CA ALA A 906 -9.16 -12.24 -26.78
C ALA A 906 -10.07 -13.48 -26.89
N LYS A 907 -9.54 -14.61 -27.35
CA LYS A 907 -10.29 -15.89 -27.44
C LYS A 907 -10.31 -16.65 -26.11
N CYS A 908 -9.52 -16.27 -25.13
CA CYS A 908 -9.45 -16.96 -23.85
C CYS A 908 -10.63 -16.56 -22.96
N ALA A 909 -11.58 -17.46 -22.75
CA ALA A 909 -12.81 -17.19 -22.00
C ALA A 909 -12.55 -16.89 -20.49
N THR A 910 -11.43 -17.35 -19.95
CA THR A 910 -11.07 -17.14 -18.54
C THR A 910 -10.28 -15.84 -18.33
N SER A 911 -9.84 -15.18 -19.41
CA SER A 911 -9.12 -13.92 -19.36
C SER A 911 -10.10 -12.75 -19.29
N TYR A 912 -10.06 -11.99 -18.19
CA TYR A 912 -10.80 -10.72 -18.12
C TYR A 912 -10.26 -9.71 -19.14
N THR A 913 -8.93 -9.64 -19.30
CA THR A 913 -8.31 -8.81 -20.34
C THR A 913 -8.81 -9.20 -21.72
N GLY A 914 -8.88 -10.50 -22.01
CA GLY A 914 -9.37 -11.02 -23.29
C GLY A 914 -10.80 -10.59 -23.60
N GLN A 915 -11.69 -10.56 -22.59
CA GLN A 915 -13.08 -10.13 -22.78
C GLN A 915 -13.19 -8.66 -23.21
N TYR A 916 -12.45 -7.74 -22.55
CA TYR A 916 -12.44 -6.32 -22.92
C TYR A 916 -11.68 -6.07 -24.22
N LEU A 917 -10.62 -6.86 -24.47
CA LEU A 917 -9.82 -6.74 -25.70
C LEU A 917 -10.62 -7.15 -26.95
N ALA A 918 -11.48 -8.16 -26.83
CA ALA A 918 -12.34 -8.61 -27.91
C ALA A 918 -13.28 -7.49 -28.42
N GLU A 919 -13.75 -6.61 -27.55
CA GLU A 919 -14.56 -5.44 -27.93
C GLU A 919 -13.76 -4.42 -28.75
N LYS A 920 -12.44 -4.29 -28.48
CA LYS A 920 -11.54 -3.33 -29.15
C LYS A 920 -10.97 -3.87 -30.47
N LEU A 921 -11.00 -5.20 -30.69
CA LEU A 921 -10.47 -5.84 -31.89
C LEU A 921 -11.52 -6.02 -33.01
N ASP A 922 -12.75 -5.50 -32.83
CA ASP A 922 -13.87 -5.64 -33.79
C ASP A 922 -14.17 -7.09 -34.21
N THR A 923 -13.84 -8.07 -33.34
CA THR A 923 -14.01 -9.51 -33.61
C THR A 923 -15.42 -10.00 -33.34
N ILE A 924 -16.31 -9.14 -32.83
CA ILE A 924 -17.73 -9.45 -32.57
C ILE A 924 -18.61 -8.62 -33.51
N PRO A 925 -19.56 -9.26 -34.27
CA PRO A 925 -20.53 -8.52 -35.07
C PRO A 925 -21.34 -7.56 -34.21
N TYR A 926 -21.60 -6.37 -34.73
CA TYR A 926 -22.31 -5.23 -34.10
C TYR A 926 -23.63 -5.60 -33.42
N GLU A 927 -24.25 -6.70 -33.82
CA GLU A 927 -25.51 -7.23 -33.25
C GLU A 927 -25.36 -7.81 -31.82
N ILE A 928 -24.14 -8.20 -31.42
CA ILE A 928 -23.88 -8.68 -30.05
C ILE A 928 -23.51 -7.52 -29.11
N LEU A 929 -22.87 -6.46 -29.63
CA LEU A 929 -22.56 -5.25 -28.88
C LEU A 929 -23.82 -4.55 -28.37
N THR A 930 -24.91 -4.56 -29.14
CA THR A 930 -26.20 -4.04 -28.69
C THR A 930 -26.83 -4.87 -27.55
N SER A 931 -26.54 -6.17 -27.48
CA SER A 931 -27.03 -7.04 -26.41
C SER A 931 -26.21 -6.91 -25.12
N VAL A 932 -24.90 -6.66 -25.20
CA VAL A 932 -24.01 -6.43 -24.03
C VAL A 932 -24.23 -5.02 -23.49
N SER A 933 -24.32 -4.01 -24.36
CA SER A 933 -24.73 -2.66 -23.95
C SER A 933 -26.13 -2.65 -23.32
N THR A 934 -27.05 -3.50 -23.80
CA THR A 934 -28.38 -3.68 -23.21
C THR A 934 -28.34 -4.47 -21.91
N ARG A 935 -27.40 -5.41 -21.73
CA ARG A 935 -27.14 -6.08 -20.44
C ARG A 935 -26.51 -5.12 -19.42
N VAL A 936 -25.56 -4.32 -19.82
CA VAL A 936 -24.97 -3.26 -18.97
C VAL A 936 -26.05 -2.26 -18.60
N LYS A 937 -26.87 -1.78 -19.54
CA LYS A 937 -28.03 -0.93 -19.23
C LYS A 937 -29.06 -1.62 -18.32
N ARG A 938 -29.29 -2.94 -18.45
CA ARG A 938 -30.22 -3.67 -17.56
C ARG A 938 -29.64 -3.88 -16.15
N ILE A 939 -28.35 -3.93 -15.98
CA ILE A 939 -27.67 -3.99 -14.66
C ILE A 939 -27.73 -2.60 -13.97
N TYR A 940 -27.73 -1.52 -14.74
CA TYR A 940 -27.77 -0.13 -14.21
C TYR A 940 -29.17 0.42 -13.91
N TYR A 941 -30.25 -0.25 -14.35
CA TYR A 941 -31.65 0.23 -14.21
C TYR A 941 -32.61 -0.73 -13.52
N ARG A 942 -32.12 -1.81 -12.88
CA ARG A 942 -32.94 -2.63 -12.01
C ARG A 942 -32.35 -2.65 -10.60
N GLU A 943 -33.09 -1.94 -9.71
CA GLU A 943 -33.02 -1.80 -8.24
C GLU A 943 -31.96 -0.85 -7.71
#